data_80df55887db4944be6eba7d0cb92940a
#
_entry.id   80df55887db4944be6eba7d0cb92940a
#
_cell.length_a   1.000
_cell.length_b   1.000
_cell.length_c   1.000
_cell.angle_alpha   90.00
_cell.angle_beta   90.00
_cell.angle_gamma   90.00
#
_symmetry.space_group_name_H-M   'P 1'
#
loop_
_entity.id
_entity.type
_entity.pdbx_description
1 polymer ?
#
loop_
_entity_poly.entity_id
_entity_poly.type
_entity_poly.pdbx_seq_one_letter_code
_entity_poly.pdbx_strand_id
1 'polypeptide(L)'
;MQNDFLPITPAEMRERGWKQPDFVYVTGDAYVDHPSFGAAIITRLLESQGFKVVVLSQPDWHSVRDFQKFGRPKYAFLITAGNIDSMVAHYTAAKKLRHDDAYTAGGKHGKRPDRAVNVYTRLAKEAYPDCPVILGGLEASLRRFAHYDYWDDAIRPSALVDSGADLLIYGMGEKQITEIAHRLREGEPVGSMHDIRGTMYAVPTKDTPFGGVECPSFENVCASKKEYARSCRLEQDEQDHVRGKLLKQRHGKVMVVQNPPMEPLTTSELDRVYSLPYMRAYHPSYEKLGGVPGIEEVRFSITHNRGCFGACNFCSIAFHQGRYVTSRSKKSLLIEAQKITQMPDFKGYIHDVGGPTANFRHPSCALQEQHGLCKGKKCLAPKPCPNLQADHREYLDILRALRQVDGVKKVFIRSGIRYDYLLCDPDDSFFRELVQHHVSGQLKVAPEHCSAAVLDKMGKPHIEAYIEFSRRYFTYTGQIQKEQYLVPYLMSSHPGSRLDDAIELACFLKKNHIRPEQVQDFYPTPGTISTCMFYTELDPYTMEPVYVAKNSHDKALQRALLQYYNPKNYALCSEALRRAHRTDLIGNGPKCLIPAAPPGGRPDDRSGGKAKGSVRGYGKPVGGNNRFNGKSAKRKPYGNRSGKKK
;
A
#
# COMPACT_ATOMS: atom_id res chain seq x y z
N MET A 1 2.28 -32.95 -7.85
CA MET A 1 3.10 -32.11 -6.95
C MET A 1 2.68 -32.43 -5.53
N GLN A 2 3.62 -32.82 -4.69
CA GLN A 2 3.37 -33.01 -3.26
C GLN A 2 2.84 -31.68 -2.71
N ASN A 3 1.81 -31.73 -1.83
CA ASN A 3 1.22 -30.54 -1.22
C ASN A 3 2.21 -29.99 -0.17
N ASP A 4 3.04 -29.02 -0.58
CA ASP A 4 4.11 -28.46 0.26
C ASP A 4 3.70 -27.17 0.98
N PHE A 5 2.39 -26.81 0.92
CA PHE A 5 1.89 -25.68 1.69
C PHE A 5 2.04 -25.90 3.19
N LEU A 6 2.24 -24.82 3.93
CA LEU A 6 2.17 -24.88 5.40
C LEU A 6 0.76 -25.24 5.83
N PRO A 7 0.61 -25.98 6.95
CA PRO A 7 -0.70 -26.43 7.42
C PRO A 7 -1.63 -25.26 7.76
N ILE A 8 -2.87 -25.32 7.26
CA ILE A 8 -3.97 -24.42 7.65
C ILE A 8 -5.06 -25.17 8.40
N THR A 9 -4.96 -26.51 8.50
CA THR A 9 -5.88 -27.37 9.23
C THR A 9 -5.14 -28.29 10.21
N PRO A 10 -5.81 -28.75 11.29
CA PRO A 10 -5.24 -29.73 12.20
C PRO A 10 -4.91 -31.08 11.53
N ALA A 11 -5.60 -31.45 10.45
CA ALA A 11 -5.31 -32.66 9.70
C ALA A 11 -3.94 -32.55 9.00
N GLU A 12 -3.70 -31.48 8.25
CA GLU A 12 -2.42 -31.21 7.58
C GLU A 12 -1.26 -31.11 8.59
N MET A 13 -1.51 -30.53 9.78
CA MET A 13 -0.51 -30.49 10.85
C MET A 13 -0.14 -31.91 11.31
N ARG A 14 -1.12 -32.80 11.49
CA ARG A 14 -0.88 -34.20 11.86
C ARG A 14 -0.20 -35.01 10.76
N GLU A 15 -0.53 -34.77 9.49
CA GLU A 15 0.14 -35.40 8.34
C GLU A 15 1.64 -35.10 8.30
N ARG A 16 2.07 -33.92 8.80
CA ARG A 16 3.50 -33.58 9.01
C ARG A 16 4.09 -34.20 10.30
N GLY A 17 3.33 -34.99 11.05
CA GLY A 17 3.75 -35.60 12.32
C GLY A 17 3.85 -34.61 13.49
N TRP A 18 3.24 -33.42 13.36
CA TRP A 18 3.32 -32.41 14.41
C TRP A 18 2.17 -32.56 15.41
N LYS A 19 2.52 -32.69 16.68
CA LYS A 19 1.56 -32.75 17.80
C LYS A 19 1.20 -31.35 18.31
N GLN A 20 2.16 -30.43 18.23
CA GLN A 20 2.04 -29.04 18.69
C GLN A 20 2.81 -28.13 17.72
N PRO A 21 2.26 -26.97 17.27
CA PRO A 21 3.01 -26.00 16.53
C PRO A 21 3.94 -25.20 17.45
N ASP A 22 5.06 -24.74 16.91
CA ASP A 22 5.93 -23.77 17.59
C ASP A 22 5.29 -22.38 17.54
N PHE A 23 4.77 -22.00 16.37
CA PHE A 23 4.06 -20.75 16.13
C PHE A 23 2.72 -20.98 15.44
N VAL A 24 1.71 -20.19 15.81
CA VAL A 24 0.46 -20.03 15.06
C VAL A 24 0.49 -18.64 14.42
N TYR A 25 0.62 -18.58 13.10
CA TYR A 25 0.59 -17.33 12.35
C TYR A 25 -0.85 -16.98 11.96
N VAL A 26 -1.38 -15.89 12.49
CA VAL A 26 -2.75 -15.42 12.26
C VAL A 26 -2.74 -14.31 11.23
N THR A 27 -3.57 -14.42 10.19
CA THR A 27 -3.67 -13.42 9.14
C THR A 27 -5.13 -13.16 8.74
N GLY A 28 -5.43 -11.89 8.46
CA GLY A 28 -6.73 -11.48 7.88
C GLY A 28 -6.90 -11.85 6.40
N ASP A 29 -5.84 -12.29 5.73
CA ASP A 29 -5.89 -12.75 4.34
C ASP A 29 -6.12 -14.26 4.25
N ALA A 30 -6.71 -14.73 3.14
CA ALA A 30 -6.60 -16.13 2.74
C ALA A 30 -5.12 -16.48 2.50
N TYR A 31 -4.71 -17.72 2.81
CA TYR A 31 -3.31 -18.12 2.70
C TYR A 31 -2.87 -18.25 1.24
N VAL A 32 -1.99 -17.34 0.86
CA VAL A 32 -1.30 -17.33 -0.44
C VAL A 32 0.20 -17.48 -0.18
N ASP A 33 0.79 -18.56 -0.65
CA ASP A 33 2.21 -18.85 -0.49
C ASP A 33 3.01 -18.27 -1.65
N HIS A 34 3.24 -16.97 -1.60
CA HIS A 34 3.94 -16.21 -2.63
C HIS A 34 4.84 -15.14 -2.00
N PRO A 35 6.05 -14.88 -2.53
CA PRO A 35 7.01 -13.93 -1.94
C PRO A 35 6.59 -12.45 -1.97
N SER A 36 5.41 -12.13 -2.51
CA SER A 36 4.77 -10.81 -2.38
C SER A 36 3.83 -10.73 -1.17
N PHE A 37 3.67 -11.80 -0.40
CA PHE A 37 2.80 -11.86 0.78
C PHE A 37 3.63 -12.00 2.05
N GLY A 38 3.45 -11.08 2.99
CA GLY A 38 4.18 -11.10 4.27
C GLY A 38 3.96 -12.39 5.05
N ALA A 39 2.76 -12.97 5.00
CA ALA A 39 2.46 -14.27 5.62
C ALA A 39 3.39 -15.38 5.09
N ALA A 40 3.53 -15.50 3.77
CA ALA A 40 4.42 -16.49 3.17
C ALA A 40 5.89 -16.26 3.54
N ILE A 41 6.36 -15.00 3.47
CA ILE A 41 7.76 -14.67 3.78
C ILE A 41 8.11 -15.09 5.22
N ILE A 42 7.34 -14.63 6.20
CA ILE A 42 7.63 -14.87 7.63
C ILE A 42 7.50 -16.36 7.98
N THR A 43 6.44 -17.01 7.49
CA THR A 43 6.20 -18.42 7.84
C THR A 43 7.21 -19.36 7.17
N ARG A 44 7.57 -19.13 5.89
CA ARG A 44 8.61 -19.90 5.20
C ARG A 44 9.99 -19.65 5.78
N LEU A 45 10.27 -18.42 6.22
CA LEU A 45 11.54 -18.11 6.89
C LEU A 45 11.68 -18.89 8.20
N LEU A 46 10.65 -18.93 9.03
CA LEU A 46 10.64 -19.71 10.28
C LEU A 46 10.71 -21.23 10.00
N GLU A 47 9.96 -21.73 9.03
CA GLU A 47 10.03 -23.14 8.60
C GLU A 47 11.45 -23.51 8.17
N SER A 48 12.13 -22.67 7.40
CA SER A 48 13.50 -22.90 6.94
C SER A 48 14.54 -23.01 8.07
N GLN A 49 14.19 -22.52 9.27
CA GLN A 49 14.99 -22.57 10.49
C GLN A 49 14.56 -23.73 11.42
N GLY A 50 13.68 -24.61 10.94
CA GLY A 50 13.23 -25.81 11.64
C GLY A 50 12.10 -25.57 12.64
N PHE A 51 11.40 -24.43 12.59
CA PHE A 51 10.22 -24.20 13.41
C PHE A 51 8.95 -24.78 12.76
N LYS A 52 8.07 -25.33 13.59
CA LYS A 52 6.76 -25.85 13.21
C LYS A 52 5.75 -24.69 13.16
N VAL A 53 5.42 -24.22 11.97
CA VAL A 53 4.53 -23.07 11.79
C VAL A 53 3.23 -23.51 11.12
N VAL A 54 2.10 -23.15 11.71
CA VAL A 54 0.77 -23.31 11.11
C VAL A 54 0.19 -21.94 10.80
N VAL A 55 -0.63 -21.86 9.73
CA VAL A 55 -1.26 -20.61 9.30
C VAL A 55 -2.75 -20.64 9.64
N LEU A 56 -3.16 -19.75 10.53
CA LEU A 56 -4.55 -19.49 10.88
C LEU A 56 -5.04 -18.32 10.00
N SER A 57 -5.49 -18.64 8.80
CA SER A 57 -5.96 -17.64 7.83
C SER A 57 -7.45 -17.37 8.00
N GLN A 58 -7.81 -16.10 8.05
CA GLN A 58 -9.19 -15.61 8.15
C GLN A 58 -10.02 -16.35 9.21
N PRO A 59 -9.57 -16.41 10.49
CA PRO A 59 -10.33 -17.07 11.55
C PRO A 59 -11.71 -16.45 11.70
N ASP A 60 -12.67 -17.26 12.14
CA ASP A 60 -13.95 -16.73 12.62
C ASP A 60 -13.70 -15.87 13.87
N TRP A 61 -13.82 -14.57 13.70
CA TRP A 61 -13.55 -13.59 14.74
C TRP A 61 -14.73 -13.32 15.68
N HIS A 62 -15.84 -14.04 15.50
CA HIS A 62 -17.00 -13.98 16.40
C HIS A 62 -16.87 -14.98 17.59
N SER A 63 -15.90 -15.88 17.51
CA SER A 63 -15.66 -16.85 18.59
C SER A 63 -14.18 -17.20 18.73
N VAL A 64 -13.81 -17.70 19.90
CA VAL A 64 -12.46 -18.14 20.24
C VAL A 64 -12.07 -19.49 19.59
N ARG A 65 -13.04 -20.24 19.06
CA ARG A 65 -12.87 -21.65 18.61
C ARG A 65 -11.75 -21.83 17.58
N ASP A 66 -11.67 -20.92 16.59
CA ASP A 66 -10.64 -21.05 15.56
C ASP A 66 -9.23 -20.84 16.12
N PHE A 67 -9.07 -20.03 17.17
CA PHE A 67 -7.79 -19.81 17.84
C PHE A 67 -7.36 -21.02 18.67
N GLN A 68 -8.28 -21.92 19.00
CA GLN A 68 -8.01 -23.14 19.76
C GLN A 68 -7.76 -24.38 18.88
N LYS A 69 -8.07 -24.32 17.56
CA LYS A 69 -8.10 -25.51 16.69
C LYS A 69 -6.75 -26.22 16.53
N PHE A 70 -5.62 -25.51 16.64
CA PHE A 70 -4.27 -26.09 16.56
C PHE A 70 -3.67 -26.44 17.94
N GLY A 71 -4.40 -26.17 19.02
CA GLY A 71 -3.87 -26.19 20.38
C GLY A 71 -3.02 -24.95 20.68
N ARG A 72 -2.52 -24.87 21.93
CA ARG A 72 -1.63 -23.79 22.36
C ARG A 72 -0.28 -23.89 21.62
N PRO A 73 0.19 -22.83 20.92
CA PRO A 73 1.53 -22.86 20.34
C PRO A 73 2.60 -22.97 21.44
N LYS A 74 3.72 -23.59 21.09
CA LYS A 74 4.83 -23.73 22.04
C LYS A 74 5.40 -22.38 22.46
N TYR A 75 5.53 -21.45 21.50
CA TYR A 75 6.19 -20.16 21.72
C TYR A 75 5.22 -18.98 21.71
N ALA A 76 4.56 -18.70 20.58
CA ALA A 76 3.73 -17.51 20.45
C ALA A 76 2.69 -17.60 19.31
N PHE A 77 1.66 -16.73 19.41
CA PHE A 77 0.88 -16.30 18.26
C PHE A 77 1.59 -15.14 17.56
N LEU A 78 1.69 -15.20 16.23
CA LEU A 78 2.18 -14.14 15.36
C LEU A 78 0.99 -13.55 14.62
N ILE A 79 0.63 -12.30 14.88
CA ILE A 79 -0.65 -11.73 14.41
C ILE A 79 -0.42 -10.57 13.45
N THR A 80 -1.14 -10.61 12.31
CA THR A 80 -1.18 -9.56 11.30
C THR A 80 -2.58 -9.40 10.73
N ALA A 81 -2.90 -8.21 10.23
CA ALA A 81 -4.14 -7.95 9.49
C ALA A 81 -4.13 -8.51 8.06
N GLY A 82 -2.97 -8.92 7.56
CA GLY A 82 -2.75 -9.34 6.17
C GLY A 82 -1.84 -8.39 5.40
N ASN A 83 -1.89 -8.45 4.07
CA ASN A 83 -1.05 -7.64 3.17
C ASN A 83 -1.38 -6.14 3.21
N ILE A 84 -2.60 -5.79 3.57
CA ILE A 84 -3.05 -4.41 3.71
C ILE A 84 -3.69 -4.19 5.08
N ASP A 85 -3.83 -2.93 5.45
CA ASP A 85 -4.57 -2.50 6.63
C ASP A 85 -6.04 -2.92 6.54
N SER A 86 -6.62 -3.46 7.63
CA SER A 86 -7.99 -3.97 7.64
C SER A 86 -9.02 -2.89 7.34
N MET A 87 -8.82 -1.68 7.87
CA MET A 87 -9.73 -0.57 7.62
C MET A 87 -9.67 -0.10 6.16
N VAL A 88 -8.46 -0.08 5.56
CA VAL A 88 -8.28 0.23 4.13
C VAL A 88 -8.86 -0.87 3.24
N ALA A 89 -8.81 -2.14 3.67
CA ALA A 89 -9.45 -3.25 2.96
C ALA A 89 -10.97 -3.12 2.95
N HIS A 90 -11.56 -2.65 4.05
CA HIS A 90 -13.01 -2.60 4.21
C HIS A 90 -13.66 -1.34 3.64
N TYR A 91 -13.01 -0.19 3.75
CA TYR A 91 -13.65 1.10 3.46
C TYR A 91 -12.97 1.85 2.33
N THR A 92 -13.74 2.66 1.62
CA THR A 92 -13.25 3.67 0.68
C THR A 92 -12.85 4.95 1.44
N ALA A 93 -12.17 5.90 0.76
CA ALA A 93 -11.89 7.22 1.33
C ALA A 93 -13.14 8.02 1.75
N ALA A 94 -14.31 7.67 1.22
CA ALA A 94 -15.61 8.24 1.64
C ALA A 94 -16.29 7.42 2.76
N LYS A 95 -15.55 6.57 3.47
CA LYS A 95 -16.02 5.68 4.57
C LYS A 95 -17.15 4.73 4.15
N LYS A 96 -17.29 4.42 2.85
CA LYS A 96 -18.27 3.44 2.35
C LYS A 96 -17.63 2.06 2.33
N LEU A 97 -18.36 1.03 2.73
CA LEU A 97 -17.93 -0.36 2.63
C LEU A 97 -17.57 -0.71 1.18
N ARG A 98 -16.47 -1.42 1.00
CA ARG A 98 -16.12 -2.06 -0.27
C ARG A 98 -16.96 -3.31 -0.46
N HIS A 99 -17.24 -3.65 -1.71
CA HIS A 99 -18.01 -4.85 -2.05
C HIS A 99 -17.12 -6.09 -2.19
N ASP A 100 -15.83 -5.88 -2.51
CA ASP A 100 -14.87 -6.92 -2.81
C ASP A 100 -13.63 -6.81 -1.94
N ASP A 101 -13.03 -7.96 -1.62
CA ASP A 101 -11.72 -8.07 -0.98
C ASP A 101 -10.86 -9.05 -1.78
N ALA A 102 -9.87 -8.54 -2.51
CA ALA A 102 -9.00 -9.35 -3.37
C ALA A 102 -8.17 -10.40 -2.60
N TYR A 103 -7.98 -10.21 -1.30
CA TYR A 103 -7.23 -11.12 -0.43
C TYR A 103 -8.08 -12.19 0.24
N THR A 104 -9.33 -12.32 -0.15
CA THR A 104 -10.28 -13.30 0.38
C THR A 104 -10.69 -14.28 -0.71
N ALA A 105 -11.01 -15.52 -0.32
CA ALA A 105 -11.48 -16.53 -1.26
C ALA A 105 -12.74 -16.08 -2.01
N GLY A 106 -12.70 -16.16 -3.35
CA GLY A 106 -13.75 -15.67 -4.24
C GLY A 106 -13.95 -14.15 -4.22
N GLY A 107 -13.00 -13.38 -3.68
CA GLY A 107 -13.11 -11.93 -3.58
C GLY A 107 -14.15 -11.42 -2.59
N LYS A 108 -14.63 -12.27 -1.67
CA LYS A 108 -15.77 -11.97 -0.80
C LYS A 108 -15.37 -11.06 0.37
N HIS A 109 -16.00 -9.89 0.47
CA HIS A 109 -15.87 -8.98 1.62
C HIS A 109 -16.39 -9.59 2.94
N GLY A 110 -15.89 -9.07 4.09
CA GLY A 110 -16.41 -9.34 5.44
C GLY A 110 -15.79 -10.54 6.17
N LYS A 111 -14.67 -11.09 5.68
CA LYS A 111 -13.98 -12.21 6.33
C LYS A 111 -12.99 -11.77 7.41
N ARG A 112 -12.51 -10.56 7.39
CA ARG A 112 -11.66 -10.01 8.45
C ARG A 112 -12.43 -9.00 9.31
N PRO A 113 -12.09 -8.79 10.59
CA PRO A 113 -12.69 -7.74 11.41
C PRO A 113 -12.06 -6.37 11.10
N ASP A 114 -12.73 -5.32 11.51
CA ASP A 114 -12.15 -3.99 11.62
C ASP A 114 -11.04 -4.00 12.68
N ARG A 115 -9.92 -3.31 12.40
CA ARG A 115 -8.74 -3.28 13.28
C ARG A 115 -8.31 -4.69 13.68
N ALA A 116 -8.07 -5.52 12.67
CA ALA A 116 -7.91 -6.96 12.78
C ALA A 116 -6.87 -7.38 13.81
N VAL A 117 -5.74 -6.65 13.92
CA VAL A 117 -4.69 -6.99 14.91
C VAL A 117 -5.20 -6.93 16.34
N ASN A 118 -6.09 -5.97 16.68
CA ASN A 118 -6.65 -5.84 18.02
C ASN A 118 -7.64 -6.97 18.32
N VAL A 119 -8.54 -7.26 17.37
CA VAL A 119 -9.56 -8.32 17.54
C VAL A 119 -8.91 -9.70 17.64
N TYR A 120 -7.95 -9.99 16.77
CA TYR A 120 -7.25 -11.29 16.80
C TYR A 120 -6.41 -11.46 18.06
N THR A 121 -5.75 -10.40 18.54
CA THR A 121 -5.00 -10.46 19.79
C THR A 121 -5.91 -10.77 20.98
N ARG A 122 -7.04 -10.09 21.11
CA ARG A 122 -8.02 -10.35 22.17
C ARG A 122 -8.45 -11.82 22.15
N LEU A 123 -8.79 -12.37 20.98
CA LEU A 123 -9.23 -13.75 20.85
C LEU A 123 -8.11 -14.77 21.13
N ALA A 124 -6.87 -14.47 20.72
CA ALA A 124 -5.71 -15.30 21.06
C ALA A 124 -5.45 -15.34 22.57
N LYS A 125 -5.53 -14.19 23.26
CA LYS A 125 -5.41 -14.09 24.71
C LYS A 125 -6.58 -14.73 25.46
N GLU A 126 -7.80 -14.66 24.91
CA GLU A 126 -8.96 -15.37 25.44
C GLU A 126 -8.79 -16.89 25.31
N ALA A 127 -8.26 -17.37 24.17
CA ALA A 127 -7.98 -18.80 23.96
C ALA A 127 -6.90 -19.33 24.89
N TYR A 128 -5.81 -18.57 25.08
CA TYR A 128 -4.63 -18.95 25.86
C TYR A 128 -4.02 -17.72 26.53
N PRO A 129 -4.48 -17.33 27.74
CA PRO A 129 -4.07 -16.10 28.42
C PRO A 129 -2.55 -15.95 28.63
N ASP A 130 -1.87 -17.07 28.89
CA ASP A 130 -0.43 -17.09 29.17
C ASP A 130 0.43 -17.26 27.90
N CYS A 131 -0.17 -17.37 26.73
CA CYS A 131 0.57 -17.50 25.49
C CYS A 131 0.97 -16.11 24.97
N PRO A 132 2.26 -15.89 24.66
CA PRO A 132 2.69 -14.62 24.08
C PRO A 132 2.03 -14.34 22.73
N VAL A 133 1.74 -13.05 22.50
CA VAL A 133 1.22 -12.53 21.25
C VAL A 133 2.17 -11.47 20.71
N ILE A 134 2.65 -11.69 19.49
CA ILE A 134 3.57 -10.78 18.80
C ILE A 134 2.85 -10.22 17.59
N LEU A 135 2.69 -8.90 17.54
CA LEU A 135 2.10 -8.20 16.40
C LEU A 135 3.14 -7.96 15.31
N GLY A 136 2.67 -7.93 14.06
CA GLY A 136 3.50 -7.56 12.92
C GLY A 136 2.67 -7.09 11.72
N GLY A 137 3.36 -6.87 10.61
CA GLY A 137 2.75 -6.43 9.35
C GLY A 137 2.42 -4.94 9.29
N LEU A 138 1.76 -4.56 8.18
CA LEU A 138 1.51 -3.15 7.85
C LEU A 138 0.65 -2.44 8.90
N GLU A 139 -0.48 -3.03 9.28
CA GLU A 139 -1.44 -2.42 10.21
C GLU A 139 -0.80 -2.10 11.57
N ALA A 140 -0.06 -3.04 12.15
CA ALA A 140 0.66 -2.84 13.40
C ALA A 140 1.76 -1.77 13.26
N SER A 141 2.54 -1.82 12.17
CA SER A 141 3.59 -0.83 11.90
C SER A 141 3.07 0.60 11.79
N LEU A 142 1.86 0.81 11.26
CA LEU A 142 1.27 2.14 11.09
C LEU A 142 0.63 2.68 12.37
N ARG A 143 0.35 1.81 13.37
CA ARG A 143 -0.31 2.14 14.63
C ARG A 143 0.59 1.95 15.84
N ARG A 144 1.87 2.22 15.66
CA ARG A 144 2.92 2.01 16.69
C ARG A 144 2.71 2.85 17.95
N PHE A 145 2.41 4.12 17.75
CA PHE A 145 2.14 5.09 18.80
C PHE A 145 0.68 5.55 18.76
N ALA A 146 0.34 6.54 19.54
CA ALA A 146 -0.94 7.23 19.46
C ALA A 146 -1.14 7.75 18.03
N HIS A 147 -2.24 7.39 17.40
CA HIS A 147 -2.46 7.67 15.98
C HIS A 147 -3.88 8.16 15.74
N TYR A 148 -4.04 9.02 14.72
CA TYR A 148 -5.35 9.42 14.26
C TYR A 148 -6.04 8.28 13.49
N ASP A 149 -7.18 7.86 13.99
CA ASP A 149 -8.08 6.92 13.32
C ASP A 149 -9.10 7.70 12.50
N TYR A 150 -9.01 7.59 11.18
CA TYR A 150 -9.88 8.32 10.25
C TYR A 150 -11.34 7.95 10.37
N TRP A 151 -11.66 6.69 10.71
CA TRP A 151 -13.04 6.19 10.75
C TRP A 151 -13.78 6.66 11.99
N ASP A 152 -13.11 6.67 13.14
CA ASP A 152 -13.65 7.17 14.41
C ASP A 152 -13.48 8.69 14.54
N ASP A 153 -12.70 9.33 13.66
CA ASP A 153 -12.31 10.75 13.73
C ASP A 153 -11.70 11.14 15.10
N ALA A 154 -10.88 10.25 15.64
CA ALA A 154 -10.31 10.36 16.98
C ALA A 154 -8.87 9.85 17.04
N ILE A 155 -8.13 10.26 18.09
CA ILE A 155 -6.84 9.66 18.42
C ILE A 155 -7.07 8.35 19.17
N ARG A 156 -6.47 7.27 18.69
CA ARG A 156 -6.43 5.97 19.37
C ARG A 156 -5.04 5.70 19.96
N PRO A 157 -4.96 4.88 21.02
CA PRO A 157 -3.67 4.52 21.60
C PRO A 157 -2.82 3.66 20.66
N SER A 158 -1.56 3.41 21.02
CA SER A 158 -0.71 2.41 20.36
C SER A 158 -1.42 1.08 20.21
N ALA A 159 -1.28 0.42 19.03
CA ALA A 159 -1.84 -0.91 18.81
C ALA A 159 -1.36 -1.93 19.86
N LEU A 160 -0.14 -1.77 20.38
CA LEU A 160 0.40 -2.62 21.43
C LEU A 160 -0.42 -2.51 22.74
N VAL A 161 -0.78 -1.28 23.14
CA VAL A 161 -1.59 -1.03 24.32
C VAL A 161 -3.06 -1.37 24.08
N ASP A 162 -3.61 -0.97 22.94
CA ASP A 162 -5.03 -1.17 22.58
C ASP A 162 -5.39 -2.65 22.42
N SER A 163 -4.45 -3.48 21.97
CA SER A 163 -4.65 -4.92 21.79
C SER A 163 -4.27 -5.77 23.03
N GLY A 164 -3.35 -5.28 23.86
CA GLY A 164 -2.75 -6.06 24.95
C GLY A 164 -1.74 -7.10 24.50
N ALA A 165 -1.13 -6.94 23.31
CA ALA A 165 -0.05 -7.81 22.84
C ALA A 165 1.25 -7.60 23.65
N ASP A 166 2.12 -8.61 23.63
CA ASP A 166 3.35 -8.60 24.43
C ASP A 166 4.52 -7.90 23.71
N LEU A 167 4.55 -7.97 22.38
CA LEU A 167 5.58 -7.36 21.54
C LEU A 167 4.98 -6.94 20.20
N LEU A 168 5.54 -5.90 19.57
CA LEU A 168 5.19 -5.48 18.22
C LEU A 168 6.46 -5.38 17.38
N ILE A 169 6.49 -6.08 16.24
CA ILE A 169 7.51 -5.95 15.20
C ILE A 169 7.03 -4.93 14.17
N TYR A 170 7.83 -3.91 13.91
CA TYR A 170 7.52 -2.93 12.88
C TYR A 170 8.55 -2.96 11.74
N GLY A 171 8.13 -2.46 10.58
CA GLY A 171 8.94 -2.54 9.37
C GLY A 171 8.93 -3.93 8.74
N MET A 172 9.99 -4.25 8.04
CA MET A 172 10.21 -5.59 7.49
C MET A 172 10.71 -6.50 8.61
N GLY A 173 9.99 -7.57 8.89
CA GLY A 173 10.11 -8.34 10.13
C GLY A 173 11.08 -9.52 10.12
N GLU A 174 11.83 -9.77 9.04
CA GLU A 174 12.58 -11.01 8.86
C GLU A 174 13.70 -11.19 9.90
N LYS A 175 14.52 -10.15 10.14
CA LYS A 175 15.60 -10.22 11.13
C LYS A 175 15.04 -10.32 12.55
N GLN A 176 14.06 -9.50 12.87
CA GLN A 176 13.43 -9.46 14.19
C GLN A 176 12.81 -10.80 14.55
N ILE A 177 11.98 -11.36 13.66
CA ILE A 177 11.30 -12.63 13.97
C ILE A 177 12.29 -13.81 14.06
N THR A 178 13.37 -13.77 13.28
CA THR A 178 14.45 -14.75 13.38
C THR A 178 15.10 -14.70 14.76
N GLU A 179 15.49 -13.52 15.21
CA GLU A 179 16.13 -13.33 16.51
C GLU A 179 15.19 -13.72 17.65
N ILE A 180 13.94 -13.25 17.64
CA ILE A 180 12.91 -13.60 18.62
C ILE A 180 12.71 -15.12 18.69
N ALA A 181 12.56 -15.78 17.54
CA ALA A 181 12.33 -17.22 17.50
C ALA A 181 13.49 -18.03 18.06
N HIS A 182 14.73 -17.61 17.81
CA HIS A 182 15.92 -18.25 18.39
C HIS A 182 16.00 -18.05 19.91
N ARG A 183 15.79 -16.83 20.41
CA ARG A 183 15.78 -16.54 21.86
C ARG A 183 14.67 -17.31 22.58
N LEU A 184 13.47 -17.43 21.98
CA LEU A 184 12.39 -18.28 22.50
C LEU A 184 12.78 -19.76 22.56
N ARG A 185 13.51 -20.26 21.54
CA ARG A 185 14.03 -21.64 21.53
C ARG A 185 15.03 -21.87 22.67
N GLU A 186 15.82 -20.87 23.03
CA GLU A 186 16.77 -20.86 24.13
C GLU A 186 16.10 -20.67 25.50
N GLY A 187 14.79 -20.42 25.54
CA GLY A 187 14.01 -20.29 26.77
C GLY A 187 13.85 -18.85 27.28
N GLU A 188 14.31 -17.85 26.54
CA GLU A 188 14.10 -16.45 26.91
C GLU A 188 12.62 -16.05 26.71
N PRO A 189 11.95 -15.47 27.73
CA PRO A 189 10.56 -15.06 27.58
C PRO A 189 10.44 -13.77 26.75
N VAL A 190 9.35 -13.62 25.96
CA VAL A 190 9.09 -12.40 25.14
C VAL A 190 9.17 -11.11 25.96
N GLY A 191 8.69 -11.15 27.21
CA GLY A 191 8.67 -9.99 28.09
C GLY A 191 10.04 -9.45 28.53
N SER A 192 11.15 -10.15 28.26
CA SER A 192 12.52 -9.68 28.51
C SER A 192 13.22 -9.13 27.25
N MET A 193 12.64 -9.32 26.06
CA MET A 193 13.25 -8.97 24.78
C MET A 193 13.12 -7.48 24.46
N HIS A 194 13.75 -6.63 25.27
CA HIS A 194 13.63 -5.16 25.17
C HIS A 194 14.72 -4.52 24.30
N ASP A 195 15.69 -5.27 23.82
CA ASP A 195 16.89 -4.81 23.12
C ASP A 195 16.85 -5.05 21.60
N ILE A 196 15.87 -5.78 21.10
CA ILE A 196 15.79 -6.14 19.67
C ILE A 196 15.38 -4.91 18.85
N ARG A 197 16.22 -4.50 17.91
CA ARG A 197 15.92 -3.42 16.97
C ARG A 197 14.69 -3.74 16.14
N GLY A 198 13.93 -2.70 15.75
CA GLY A 198 12.71 -2.87 14.96
C GLY A 198 11.54 -3.48 15.73
N THR A 199 11.59 -3.47 17.06
CA THR A 199 10.50 -3.91 17.93
C THR A 199 9.98 -2.79 18.82
N MET A 200 8.81 -3.02 19.39
CA MET A 200 8.22 -2.19 20.42
C MET A 200 7.69 -3.06 21.56
N TYR A 201 7.82 -2.56 22.77
CA TYR A 201 7.33 -3.18 23.98
C TYR A 201 6.69 -2.14 24.92
N ALA A 202 5.97 -2.62 25.92
CA ALA A 202 5.33 -1.77 26.91
C ALA A 202 5.79 -2.17 28.32
N VAL A 203 6.13 -1.17 29.13
CA VAL A 203 6.54 -1.37 30.52
C VAL A 203 5.77 -0.41 31.45
N PRO A 204 5.65 -0.73 32.75
CA PRO A 204 5.17 0.26 33.71
C PRO A 204 6.00 1.55 33.64
N THR A 205 5.39 2.70 33.80
CA THR A 205 6.08 4.01 33.70
C THR A 205 7.31 4.13 34.61
N LYS A 206 7.29 3.46 35.78
CA LYS A 206 8.44 3.42 36.72
C LYS A 206 9.67 2.68 36.14
N ASP A 207 9.45 1.77 35.20
CA ASP A 207 10.49 0.93 34.57
C ASP A 207 10.93 1.49 33.20
N THR A 208 10.64 2.75 32.93
CA THR A 208 10.98 3.43 31.67
C THR A 208 12.50 3.41 31.43
N PRO A 209 12.99 2.94 30.28
CA PRO A 209 14.42 2.93 29.99
C PRO A 209 15.00 4.34 29.94
N PHE A 210 16.26 4.47 30.35
CA PHE A 210 16.99 5.73 30.30
C PHE A 210 17.31 6.14 28.85
N GLY A 211 17.36 7.44 28.58
CA GLY A 211 17.74 7.99 27.27
C GLY A 211 16.62 7.94 26.23
N GLY A 212 16.99 8.14 24.96
CA GLY A 212 16.06 8.19 23.84
C GLY A 212 15.31 9.53 23.72
N VAL A 213 14.30 9.55 22.87
CA VAL A 213 13.43 10.71 22.59
C VAL A 213 12.04 10.43 23.15
N GLU A 214 11.50 11.36 23.94
CA GLU A 214 10.15 11.24 24.49
C GLU A 214 9.16 12.03 23.62
N CYS A 215 8.18 11.30 23.07
CA CYS A 215 7.03 11.87 22.39
C CYS A 215 6.03 12.42 23.40
N PRO A 216 5.24 13.45 23.06
CA PRO A 216 4.10 13.87 23.86
C PRO A 216 3.23 12.68 24.25
N SER A 217 2.76 12.65 25.51
CA SER A 217 1.95 11.52 26.01
C SER A 217 0.65 11.34 25.23
N PHE A 218 0.04 10.18 25.33
CA PHE A 218 -1.27 9.89 24.72
C PHE A 218 -2.31 10.96 25.10
N GLU A 219 -2.37 11.35 26.37
CA GLU A 219 -3.28 12.37 26.85
C GLU A 219 -3.01 13.74 26.21
N ASN A 220 -1.73 14.11 26.07
CA ASN A 220 -1.33 15.37 25.46
C ASN A 220 -1.67 15.41 23.97
N VAL A 221 -1.45 14.31 23.22
CA VAL A 221 -1.78 14.28 21.79
C VAL A 221 -3.30 14.23 21.56
N CYS A 222 -4.08 13.68 22.48
CA CYS A 222 -5.54 13.76 22.45
C CYS A 222 -6.05 15.18 22.70
N ALA A 223 -5.40 15.91 23.61
CA ALA A 223 -5.83 17.26 24.03
C ALA A 223 -5.35 18.36 23.06
N SER A 224 -4.27 18.14 22.29
CA SER A 224 -3.62 19.18 21.49
C SER A 224 -3.20 18.67 20.12
N LYS A 225 -3.77 19.26 19.06
CA LYS A 225 -3.37 19.04 17.67
C LYS A 225 -1.88 19.37 17.45
N LYS A 226 -1.35 20.38 18.14
CA LYS A 226 0.06 20.78 18.06
C LYS A 226 0.99 19.70 18.63
N GLU A 227 0.61 19.11 19.77
CA GLU A 227 1.37 18.02 20.37
C GLU A 227 1.30 16.74 19.51
N TYR A 228 0.16 16.47 18.85
CA TYR A 228 0.06 15.39 17.89
C TYR A 228 0.98 15.63 16.67
N ALA A 229 1.00 16.86 16.12
CA ALA A 229 1.91 17.19 15.02
C ALA A 229 3.39 17.01 15.42
N ARG A 230 3.74 17.40 16.67
CA ARG A 230 5.08 17.19 17.23
C ARG A 230 5.42 15.70 17.36
N SER A 231 4.50 14.86 17.85
CA SER A 231 4.68 13.40 17.92
C SER A 231 4.94 12.81 16.55
N CYS A 232 4.10 13.13 15.57
CA CYS A 232 4.28 12.65 14.19
C CYS A 232 5.65 13.03 13.61
N ARG A 233 6.14 14.25 13.86
CA ARG A 233 7.47 14.68 13.41
C ARG A 233 8.56 13.82 14.04
N LEU A 234 8.53 13.63 15.36
CA LEU A 234 9.51 12.82 16.08
C LEU A 234 9.55 11.37 15.56
N GLU A 235 8.37 10.79 15.33
CA GLU A 235 8.24 9.45 14.75
C GLU A 235 8.86 9.35 13.36
N GLN A 236 8.67 10.38 12.51
CA GLN A 236 9.27 10.42 11.16
C GLN A 236 10.78 10.64 11.19
N ASP A 237 11.26 11.49 12.10
CA ASP A 237 12.68 11.84 12.21
C ASP A 237 13.55 10.67 12.71
N GLU A 238 12.95 9.73 13.47
CA GLU A 238 13.66 8.57 14.03
C GLU A 238 13.43 7.27 13.20
N GLN A 239 12.99 7.38 11.94
CA GLN A 239 12.85 6.25 10.99
C GLN A 239 14.18 5.89 10.29
N ASP A 240 15.29 6.13 10.92
CA ASP A 240 16.62 5.91 10.37
C ASP A 240 17.32 4.75 11.08
N HIS A 241 17.71 3.71 10.34
CA HIS A 241 18.42 2.56 10.89
C HIS A 241 19.84 2.87 11.36
N VAL A 242 20.46 3.97 10.88
CA VAL A 242 21.82 4.39 11.29
C VAL A 242 21.79 5.27 12.54
N ARG A 243 20.93 6.30 12.54
CA ARG A 243 20.91 7.34 13.59
C ARG A 243 19.63 7.39 14.40
N GLY A 244 18.63 6.54 14.05
CA GLY A 244 17.38 6.48 14.77
C GLY A 244 17.60 6.16 16.24
N LYS A 245 16.91 6.91 17.10
CA LYS A 245 16.98 6.76 18.54
C LYS A 245 15.79 5.96 19.05
N LEU A 246 15.92 5.43 20.26
CA LEU A 246 14.80 4.91 21.01
C LEU A 246 13.73 6.00 21.19
N LEU A 247 12.48 5.68 20.89
CA LEU A 247 11.33 6.55 21.10
C LEU A 247 10.47 6.02 22.25
N LYS A 248 9.90 6.95 23.02
CA LYS A 248 9.03 6.63 24.16
C LYS A 248 7.77 7.49 24.11
N GLN A 249 6.62 6.88 24.42
CA GLN A 249 5.36 7.59 24.60
C GLN A 249 4.59 7.04 25.78
N ARG A 250 4.22 7.89 26.71
CA ARG A 250 3.44 7.51 27.89
C ARG A 250 1.95 7.36 27.52
N HIS A 251 1.35 6.26 27.97
CA HIS A 251 -0.08 5.95 27.90
C HIS A 251 -0.58 5.67 29.33
N GLY A 252 -1.03 6.68 30.05
CA GLY A 252 -1.41 6.53 31.45
C GLY A 252 -0.27 6.04 32.34
N LYS A 253 -0.41 4.83 32.86
CA LYS A 253 0.60 4.17 33.72
C LYS A 253 1.61 3.30 32.95
N VAL A 254 1.51 3.25 31.63
CA VAL A 254 2.33 2.43 30.76
C VAL A 254 3.19 3.33 29.88
N MET A 255 4.47 2.97 29.71
CA MET A 255 5.38 3.54 28.74
C MET A 255 5.51 2.60 27.54
N VAL A 256 5.11 3.04 26.36
CA VAL A 256 5.37 2.38 25.10
C VAL A 256 6.75 2.80 24.62
N VAL A 257 7.59 1.83 24.33
CA VAL A 257 8.98 2.02 23.91
C VAL A 257 9.19 1.41 22.55
N GLN A 258 9.71 2.22 21.61
CA GLN A 258 10.13 1.77 20.28
C GLN A 258 11.65 1.73 20.23
N ASN A 259 12.21 0.56 19.99
CA ASN A 259 13.64 0.41 19.69
C ASN A 259 13.96 1.07 18.33
N PRO A 260 15.22 1.45 18.08
CA PRO A 260 15.65 1.98 16.77
C PRO A 260 15.26 1.01 15.63
N PRO A 261 15.02 1.51 14.41
CA PRO A 261 14.70 0.65 13.28
C PRO A 261 15.76 -0.44 13.05
N MET A 262 15.29 -1.63 12.64
CA MET A 262 16.18 -2.72 12.24
C MET A 262 16.96 -2.32 10.99
N GLU A 263 18.17 -2.79 10.89
CA GLU A 263 18.98 -2.66 9.68
C GLU A 263 18.31 -3.36 8.51
N PRO A 264 18.29 -2.73 7.32
CA PRO A 264 17.77 -3.37 6.12
C PRO A 264 18.47 -4.69 5.83
N LEU A 265 17.78 -5.62 5.19
CA LEU A 265 18.40 -6.84 4.69
C LEU A 265 19.47 -6.50 3.65
N THR A 266 20.63 -7.13 3.76
CA THR A 266 21.66 -7.10 2.72
C THR A 266 21.17 -7.81 1.46
N THR A 267 21.85 -7.62 0.31
CA THR A 267 21.55 -8.34 -0.92
C THR A 267 21.54 -9.86 -0.73
N SER A 268 22.51 -10.40 0.01
CA SER A 268 22.60 -11.84 0.27
C SER A 268 21.46 -12.36 1.17
N GLU A 269 21.04 -11.60 2.15
CA GLU A 269 19.89 -11.93 2.99
C GLU A 269 18.58 -11.86 2.20
N LEU A 270 18.39 -10.83 1.36
CA LEU A 270 17.25 -10.74 0.45
C LEU A 270 17.22 -11.95 -0.52
N ASP A 271 18.34 -12.27 -1.14
CA ASP A 271 18.44 -13.41 -2.06
C ASP A 271 18.04 -14.72 -1.35
N ARG A 272 18.45 -14.92 -0.09
CA ARG A 272 18.06 -16.06 0.73
C ARG A 272 16.56 -16.10 0.97
N VAL A 273 15.96 -14.98 1.39
CA VAL A 273 14.52 -14.89 1.63
C VAL A 273 13.72 -15.23 0.38
N TYR A 274 14.11 -14.69 -0.78
CA TYR A 274 13.41 -14.96 -2.05
C TYR A 274 13.73 -16.33 -2.68
N SER A 275 14.73 -17.05 -2.18
CA SER A 275 15.05 -18.41 -2.61
C SER A 275 14.21 -19.50 -1.92
N LEU A 276 13.49 -19.16 -0.84
CA LEU A 276 12.65 -20.09 -0.09
C LEU A 276 11.62 -20.80 -0.98
N PRO A 277 11.12 -21.99 -0.60
CA PRO A 277 10.30 -22.84 -1.46
C PRO A 277 8.84 -22.38 -1.53
N TYR A 278 8.60 -21.19 -2.07
CA TYR A 278 7.25 -20.68 -2.29
C TYR A 278 6.51 -21.45 -3.36
N MET A 279 5.26 -21.83 -3.09
CA MET A 279 4.36 -22.50 -4.04
C MET A 279 3.88 -21.59 -5.17
N ARG A 280 3.98 -20.26 -5.01
CA ARG A 280 3.46 -19.21 -5.91
C ARG A 280 1.97 -19.42 -6.26
N ALA A 281 1.22 -19.86 -5.28
CA ALA A 281 -0.21 -20.16 -5.40
C ALA A 281 -0.93 -19.90 -4.07
N TYR A 282 -2.25 -19.83 -4.12
CA TYR A 282 -3.08 -19.91 -2.93
C TYR A 282 -3.26 -21.37 -2.51
N HIS A 283 -3.58 -21.59 -1.24
CA HIS A 283 -3.82 -22.93 -0.71
C HIS A 283 -4.98 -23.62 -1.44
N PRO A 284 -4.87 -24.92 -1.83
CA PRO A 284 -5.87 -25.62 -2.66
C PRO A 284 -7.29 -25.64 -2.10
N SER A 285 -7.48 -25.50 -0.78
CA SER A 285 -8.81 -25.43 -0.16
C SER A 285 -9.67 -24.28 -0.67
N TYR A 286 -9.07 -23.22 -1.24
CA TYR A 286 -9.80 -22.08 -1.79
C TYR A 286 -10.28 -22.27 -3.23
N GLU A 287 -9.85 -23.32 -3.95
CA GLU A 287 -10.21 -23.55 -5.34
C GLU A 287 -11.73 -23.60 -5.54
N LYS A 288 -12.41 -24.40 -4.71
CA LYS A 288 -13.89 -24.55 -4.74
C LYS A 288 -14.64 -23.28 -4.33
N LEU A 289 -13.95 -22.33 -3.70
CA LEU A 289 -14.50 -21.05 -3.26
C LEU A 289 -14.28 -19.92 -4.28
N GLY A 290 -13.66 -20.23 -5.44
CA GLY A 290 -13.37 -19.28 -6.51
C GLY A 290 -11.94 -18.71 -6.48
N GLY A 291 -11.01 -19.37 -5.77
CA GLY A 291 -9.61 -18.94 -5.66
C GLY A 291 -9.42 -17.68 -4.83
N VAL A 292 -8.23 -17.08 -4.91
CA VAL A 292 -7.91 -15.82 -4.22
C VAL A 292 -7.46 -14.80 -5.29
N PRO A 293 -8.27 -13.80 -5.64
CA PRO A 293 -7.99 -12.89 -6.77
C PRO A 293 -6.66 -12.13 -6.67
N GLY A 294 -6.21 -11.83 -5.46
CA GLY A 294 -4.96 -11.10 -5.22
C GLY A 294 -3.69 -11.76 -5.77
N ILE A 295 -3.73 -13.08 -6.07
CA ILE A 295 -2.59 -13.77 -6.68
C ILE A 295 -2.40 -13.39 -8.16
N GLU A 296 -3.47 -13.06 -8.86
CA GLU A 296 -3.46 -12.81 -10.31
C GLU A 296 -2.48 -11.68 -10.70
N GLU A 297 -2.39 -10.66 -9.84
CA GLU A 297 -1.51 -9.51 -10.08
C GLU A 297 -0.03 -9.84 -9.91
N VAL A 298 0.32 -10.83 -9.07
CA VAL A 298 1.70 -11.06 -8.63
C VAL A 298 2.25 -12.43 -9.01
N ARG A 299 1.43 -13.39 -9.43
CA ARG A 299 1.83 -14.79 -9.64
C ARG A 299 3.12 -14.95 -10.47
N PHE A 300 3.23 -14.21 -11.55
CA PHE A 300 4.39 -14.19 -12.45
C PHE A 300 5.16 -12.88 -12.38
N SER A 301 5.16 -12.24 -11.22
CA SER A 301 5.93 -11.02 -10.95
C SER A 301 7.15 -11.33 -10.10
N ILE A 302 8.20 -10.54 -10.28
CA ILE A 302 9.47 -10.64 -9.57
C ILE A 302 9.70 -9.34 -8.81
N THR A 303 9.78 -9.42 -7.48
CA THR A 303 10.17 -8.28 -6.65
C THR A 303 11.69 -8.21 -6.59
N HIS A 304 12.28 -7.09 -7.00
CA HIS A 304 13.73 -6.96 -7.05
C HIS A 304 14.33 -6.04 -5.98
N ASN A 305 13.53 -5.18 -5.36
CA ASN A 305 13.99 -4.22 -4.35
C ASN A 305 12.98 -4.03 -3.22
N ARG A 306 13.43 -3.41 -2.14
CA ARG A 306 12.64 -2.95 -1.00
C ARG A 306 13.09 -1.55 -0.58
N GLY A 307 12.22 -0.83 0.13
CA GLY A 307 12.43 0.54 0.52
C GLY A 307 12.11 1.55 -0.59
N CYS A 308 11.91 2.82 -0.23
CA CYS A 308 11.57 3.86 -1.19
C CYS A 308 12.04 5.24 -0.69
N PHE A 309 13.11 5.80 -1.27
CA PHE A 309 13.58 7.16 -0.93
C PHE A 309 12.72 8.29 -1.54
N GLY A 310 11.70 7.95 -2.33
CA GLY A 310 10.70 8.91 -2.81
C GLY A 310 9.96 9.61 -1.67
N ALA A 311 9.70 8.89 -0.57
CA ALA A 311 9.21 9.41 0.70
C ALA A 311 8.04 10.41 0.57
N CYS A 312 7.07 10.13 -0.31
CA CYS A 312 5.86 10.96 -0.46
C CYS A 312 5.10 11.01 0.87
N ASN A 313 4.61 12.19 1.25
CA ASN A 313 4.02 12.44 2.57
C ASN A 313 2.74 11.64 2.86
N PHE A 314 2.04 11.18 1.83
CA PHE A 314 0.80 10.39 1.94
C PHE A 314 1.04 8.88 1.90
N CYS A 315 2.27 8.43 1.60
CA CYS A 315 2.56 7.02 1.34
C CYS A 315 3.08 6.30 2.58
N SER A 316 2.39 5.23 2.99
CA SER A 316 2.77 4.40 4.12
C SER A 316 4.00 3.51 3.86
N ILE A 317 4.37 3.29 2.60
CA ILE A 317 5.49 2.40 2.24
C ILE A 317 6.80 2.89 2.86
N ALA A 318 7.10 4.20 2.77
CA ALA A 318 8.31 4.76 3.36
C ALA A 318 8.32 4.65 4.90
N PHE A 319 7.15 4.69 5.55
CA PHE A 319 7.03 4.54 6.99
C PHE A 319 7.11 3.07 7.45
N HIS A 320 6.70 2.14 6.59
CA HIS A 320 6.75 0.70 6.87
C HIS A 320 8.06 0.05 6.42
N GLN A 321 8.45 0.21 5.14
CA GLN A 321 9.66 -0.43 4.58
C GLN A 321 10.95 0.39 4.78
N GLY A 322 10.80 1.67 5.14
CA GLY A 322 11.91 2.60 5.24
C GLY A 322 12.26 3.30 3.92
N ARG A 323 13.16 4.29 4.04
CA ARG A 323 13.62 5.12 2.91
C ARG A 323 14.95 4.63 2.30
N TYR A 324 15.58 3.65 2.90
CA TYR A 324 16.79 3.02 2.41
C TYR A 324 16.44 1.90 1.43
N VAL A 325 16.99 1.95 0.23
CA VAL A 325 16.71 0.96 -0.83
C VAL A 325 17.74 -0.13 -0.79
N THR A 326 17.27 -1.38 -0.72
CA THR A 326 18.09 -2.58 -0.88
C THR A 326 17.54 -3.44 -1.99
N SER A 327 18.42 -4.18 -2.67
CA SER A 327 18.06 -4.91 -3.89
C SER A 327 18.64 -6.32 -3.91
N ARG A 328 17.95 -7.19 -4.60
CA ARG A 328 18.38 -8.57 -4.89
C ARG A 328 19.44 -8.59 -5.98
N SER A 329 20.30 -9.60 -5.96
CA SER A 329 21.30 -9.82 -7.01
C SER A 329 20.64 -10.22 -8.33
N LYS A 330 21.28 -9.91 -9.46
CA LYS A 330 20.90 -10.38 -10.79
C LYS A 330 20.75 -11.90 -10.82
N LYS A 331 21.68 -12.64 -10.19
CA LYS A 331 21.66 -14.11 -10.11
C LYS A 331 20.36 -14.61 -9.46
N SER A 332 19.96 -14.04 -8.33
CA SER A 332 18.72 -14.41 -7.64
C SER A 332 17.47 -14.19 -8.51
N LEU A 333 17.42 -13.08 -9.25
CA LEU A 333 16.28 -12.75 -10.13
C LEU A 333 16.20 -13.71 -11.32
N LEU A 334 17.33 -14.10 -11.90
CA LEU A 334 17.37 -15.06 -13.01
C LEU A 334 16.95 -16.47 -12.55
N ILE A 335 17.41 -16.93 -11.38
CA ILE A 335 16.99 -18.21 -10.79
C ILE A 335 15.46 -18.22 -10.55
N GLU A 336 14.89 -17.13 -10.04
CA GLU A 336 13.45 -17.03 -9.85
C GLU A 336 12.70 -17.05 -11.19
N ALA A 337 13.17 -16.34 -12.21
CA ALA A 337 12.60 -16.37 -13.54
C ALA A 337 12.62 -17.80 -14.14
N GLN A 338 13.72 -18.53 -13.99
CA GLN A 338 13.82 -19.94 -14.40
C GLN A 338 12.79 -20.83 -13.68
N LYS A 339 12.59 -20.64 -12.36
CA LYS A 339 11.54 -21.37 -11.63
C LYS A 339 10.14 -21.02 -12.16
N ILE A 340 9.89 -19.76 -12.48
CA ILE A 340 8.60 -19.30 -13.05
C ILE A 340 8.35 -19.96 -14.41
N THR A 341 9.36 -20.10 -15.27
CA THR A 341 9.19 -20.73 -16.60
C THR A 341 8.81 -22.21 -16.51
N GLN A 342 9.09 -22.89 -15.40
CA GLN A 342 8.70 -24.28 -15.17
C GLN A 342 7.26 -24.45 -14.66
N MET A 343 6.56 -23.35 -14.36
CA MET A 343 5.17 -23.43 -13.89
C MET A 343 4.24 -23.78 -15.05
N PRO A 344 3.32 -24.75 -14.88
CA PRO A 344 2.53 -25.31 -16.00
C PRO A 344 1.60 -24.30 -16.68
N ASP A 345 1.21 -23.24 -15.99
CA ASP A 345 0.33 -22.19 -16.49
C ASP A 345 1.06 -20.92 -16.94
N PHE A 346 2.40 -20.92 -16.90
CA PHE A 346 3.21 -19.81 -17.42
C PHE A 346 3.16 -19.75 -18.95
N LYS A 347 2.78 -18.58 -19.48
CA LYS A 347 2.62 -18.36 -20.93
C LYS A 347 3.75 -17.57 -21.58
N GLY A 348 4.85 -17.40 -20.86
CA GLY A 348 6.02 -16.65 -21.31
C GLY A 348 6.02 -15.15 -20.92
N TYR A 349 5.13 -14.72 -20.05
CA TYR A 349 5.02 -13.31 -19.66
C TYR A 349 5.38 -13.11 -18.19
N ILE A 350 6.52 -12.45 -17.93
CA ILE A 350 6.80 -11.90 -16.60
C ILE A 350 6.01 -10.59 -16.51
N HIS A 351 5.01 -10.56 -15.62
CA HIS A 351 4.03 -9.47 -15.54
C HIS A 351 4.62 -8.20 -14.96
N ASP A 352 5.59 -8.31 -14.06
CA ASP A 352 6.27 -7.18 -13.44
C ASP A 352 7.66 -7.59 -12.94
N VAL A 353 8.65 -6.76 -13.16
CA VAL A 353 9.93 -6.79 -12.47
C VAL A 353 10.01 -5.50 -11.67
N GLY A 354 9.51 -5.53 -10.45
CA GLY A 354 9.20 -4.33 -9.73
C GLY A 354 9.50 -4.36 -8.23
N GLY A 355 8.85 -3.46 -7.52
CA GLY A 355 8.95 -3.27 -6.08
C GLY A 355 8.16 -2.05 -5.64
N PRO A 356 8.46 -1.44 -4.48
CA PRO A 356 7.80 -0.20 -4.03
C PRO A 356 7.93 0.95 -5.05
N THR A 357 9.04 0.96 -5.78
CA THR A 357 9.31 1.80 -6.95
C THR A 357 10.20 1.00 -7.89
N ALA A 358 9.71 0.74 -9.11
CA ALA A 358 10.35 -0.22 -10.01
C ALA A 358 11.78 0.16 -10.42
N ASN A 359 12.06 1.44 -10.61
CA ASN A 359 13.37 1.89 -11.08
C ASN A 359 14.35 2.32 -9.97
N PHE A 360 14.12 1.90 -8.71
CA PHE A 360 15.09 2.07 -7.63
C PHE A 360 15.89 0.78 -7.42
N ARG A 361 17.23 0.88 -7.42
CA ARG A 361 18.13 -0.26 -7.18
C ARG A 361 19.07 -0.05 -6.00
N HIS A 362 19.44 1.18 -5.73
CA HIS A 362 20.43 1.56 -4.74
C HIS A 362 19.90 2.65 -3.81
N PRO A 363 20.54 2.91 -2.67
CA PRO A 363 20.33 4.12 -1.89
C PRO A 363 20.42 5.38 -2.76
N SER A 364 19.75 6.44 -2.37
CA SER A 364 19.71 7.67 -3.20
C SER A 364 21.06 8.35 -3.38
N CYS A 365 21.99 8.14 -2.45
CA CYS A 365 23.36 8.68 -2.50
C CYS A 365 24.26 7.94 -1.51
N ALA A 366 25.57 8.01 -1.71
CA ALA A 366 26.58 7.41 -0.82
C ALA A 366 26.51 7.93 0.63
N LEU A 367 26.06 9.17 0.85
CA LEU A 367 25.92 9.72 2.20
C LEU A 367 24.87 8.99 3.04
N GLN A 368 23.86 8.37 2.42
CA GLN A 368 22.87 7.57 3.15
C GLN A 368 23.47 6.35 3.83
N GLU A 369 24.46 5.73 3.23
CA GLU A 369 25.13 4.56 3.79
C GLU A 369 25.98 4.94 5.01
N GLN A 370 26.64 6.08 4.95
CA GLN A 370 27.58 6.53 6.00
C GLN A 370 26.89 7.27 7.14
N HIS A 371 25.93 8.13 6.82
CA HIS A 371 25.34 9.09 7.76
C HIS A 371 23.83 8.89 7.97
N GLY A 372 23.23 7.87 7.38
CA GLY A 372 21.78 7.63 7.45
C GLY A 372 20.95 8.65 6.67
N LEU A 373 19.67 8.68 6.97
CA LEU A 373 18.68 9.48 6.25
C LEU A 373 18.74 10.97 6.63
N CYS A 374 18.53 11.86 5.67
CA CYS A 374 18.37 13.28 5.95
C CYS A 374 17.03 13.55 6.66
N LYS A 375 17.07 14.18 7.85
CA LYS A 375 15.87 14.61 8.58
C LYS A 375 15.26 15.84 7.89
N GLY A 376 13.93 15.86 7.73
CA GLY A 376 13.21 16.98 7.15
C GLY A 376 13.50 17.27 5.66
N LYS A 377 14.28 16.42 4.97
CA LYS A 377 14.62 16.59 3.54
C LYS A 377 14.21 15.37 2.72
N LYS A 378 13.93 15.61 1.44
CA LYS A 378 13.59 14.57 0.46
C LYS A 378 14.61 14.55 -0.68
N CYS A 379 14.84 13.37 -1.24
CA CYS A 379 15.84 13.19 -2.29
C CYS A 379 15.38 13.69 -3.66
N LEU A 380 14.05 13.72 -3.89
CA LEU A 380 13.44 14.01 -5.19
C LEU A 380 12.47 15.20 -5.20
N ALA A 381 12.16 15.78 -4.04
CA ALA A 381 11.15 16.84 -3.94
C ALA A 381 11.66 18.03 -3.11
N PRO A 382 11.26 19.27 -3.46
CA PRO A 382 10.51 19.66 -4.67
C PRO A 382 11.36 19.59 -5.94
N LYS A 383 12.69 19.54 -5.79
CA LYS A 383 13.71 19.35 -6.83
C LYS A 383 14.67 18.23 -6.42
N PRO A 384 15.32 17.55 -7.36
CA PRO A 384 16.32 16.54 -7.06
C PRO A 384 17.44 17.10 -6.18
N CYS A 385 17.84 16.31 -5.17
CA CYS A 385 18.98 16.64 -4.32
C CYS A 385 20.29 16.65 -5.14
N PRO A 386 21.19 17.61 -4.94
CA PRO A 386 22.47 17.63 -5.66
C PRO A 386 23.33 16.37 -5.46
N ASN A 387 23.17 15.67 -4.35
CA ASN A 387 23.91 14.43 -4.05
C ASN A 387 23.20 13.18 -4.59
N LEU A 388 22.05 13.32 -5.27
CA LEU A 388 21.31 12.19 -5.84
C LEU A 388 22.15 11.50 -6.92
N GLN A 389 22.24 10.18 -6.81
CA GLN A 389 22.89 9.33 -7.81
C GLN A 389 21.81 8.57 -8.58
N ALA A 390 21.55 8.99 -9.82
CA ALA A 390 20.61 8.33 -10.70
C ALA A 390 21.37 7.46 -11.71
N ASP A 391 21.15 6.14 -11.62
CA ASP A 391 21.79 5.16 -12.50
C ASP A 391 20.85 3.97 -12.71
N HIS A 392 20.47 3.71 -13.95
CA HIS A 392 19.60 2.60 -14.33
C HIS A 392 20.32 1.47 -15.06
N ARG A 393 21.66 1.52 -15.23
CA ARG A 393 22.43 0.54 -16.01
C ARG A 393 22.29 -0.88 -15.47
N GLU A 394 22.39 -1.07 -14.15
CA GLU A 394 22.21 -2.38 -13.52
C GLU A 394 20.79 -2.92 -13.73
N TYR A 395 19.78 -2.06 -13.58
CA TYR A 395 18.40 -2.48 -13.79
C TYR A 395 18.13 -2.85 -15.23
N LEU A 396 18.66 -2.10 -16.17
CA LEU A 396 18.59 -2.38 -17.60
C LEU A 396 19.27 -3.70 -17.95
N ASP A 397 20.46 -3.97 -17.40
CA ASP A 397 21.20 -5.23 -17.59
C ASP A 397 20.41 -6.44 -17.06
N ILE A 398 19.75 -6.30 -15.91
CA ILE A 398 18.85 -7.33 -15.37
C ILE A 398 17.67 -7.57 -16.32
N LEU A 399 17.01 -6.54 -16.80
CA LEU A 399 15.86 -6.66 -17.71
C LEU A 399 16.25 -7.32 -19.03
N ARG A 400 17.43 -6.98 -19.58
CA ARG A 400 18.00 -7.61 -20.78
C ARG A 400 18.25 -9.09 -20.54
N ALA A 401 18.85 -9.46 -19.41
CA ALA A 401 19.13 -10.83 -19.05
C ALA A 401 17.84 -11.65 -18.83
N LEU A 402 16.83 -11.10 -18.19
CA LEU A 402 15.52 -11.74 -18.00
C LEU A 402 14.81 -12.03 -19.32
N ARG A 403 14.98 -11.17 -20.33
CA ARG A 403 14.43 -11.41 -21.69
C ARG A 403 15.10 -12.58 -22.43
N GLN A 404 16.30 -12.98 -21.99
CA GLN A 404 17.06 -14.09 -22.58
C GLN A 404 16.82 -15.43 -21.87
N VAL A 405 16.05 -15.45 -20.78
CA VAL A 405 15.71 -16.70 -20.08
C VAL A 405 14.80 -17.55 -20.97
N ASP A 406 15.16 -18.81 -21.17
CA ASP A 406 14.37 -19.76 -21.96
C ASP A 406 12.92 -19.84 -21.45
N GLY A 407 11.97 -19.76 -22.38
CA GLY A 407 10.54 -19.73 -22.07
C GLY A 407 9.97 -18.35 -21.79
N VAL A 408 10.82 -17.31 -21.59
CA VAL A 408 10.35 -15.92 -21.42
C VAL A 408 10.19 -15.25 -22.79
N LYS A 409 8.98 -14.80 -23.09
CA LYS A 409 8.64 -14.06 -24.31
C LYS A 409 8.67 -12.55 -24.10
N LYS A 410 8.20 -12.09 -22.95
CA LYS A 410 8.13 -10.66 -22.60
C LYS A 410 8.34 -10.45 -21.10
N VAL A 411 8.99 -9.35 -20.79
CA VAL A 411 9.20 -8.86 -19.41
C VAL A 411 8.60 -7.46 -19.33
N PHE A 412 7.61 -7.28 -18.45
CA PHE A 412 6.93 -6.01 -18.27
C PHE A 412 7.32 -5.34 -16.95
N ILE A 413 7.11 -4.03 -16.89
CA ILE A 413 7.19 -3.21 -15.69
C ILE A 413 5.79 -2.60 -15.48
N ARG A 414 5.10 -3.04 -14.41
CA ARG A 414 3.77 -2.56 -14.01
C ARG A 414 3.80 -1.74 -12.73
N SER A 415 4.76 -2.01 -11.85
CA SER A 415 5.04 -1.20 -10.67
C SER A 415 5.37 0.24 -11.06
N GLY A 416 5.05 1.18 -10.19
CA GLY A 416 5.22 2.60 -10.48
C GLY A 416 6.67 2.98 -10.78
N ILE A 417 6.86 3.70 -11.88
CA ILE A 417 8.13 4.33 -12.24
C ILE A 417 8.20 5.73 -11.61
N ARG A 418 9.29 6.04 -10.93
CA ARG A 418 9.63 7.42 -10.56
C ARG A 418 10.24 8.11 -11.77
N TYR A 419 9.38 8.79 -12.51
CA TYR A 419 9.75 9.50 -13.74
C TYR A 419 10.72 10.66 -13.47
N ASP A 420 10.61 11.30 -12.32
CA ASP A 420 11.52 12.34 -11.86
C ASP A 420 12.94 11.83 -11.59
N TYR A 421 13.08 10.62 -11.01
CA TYR A 421 14.37 9.95 -10.86
C TYR A 421 14.94 9.52 -12.23
N LEU A 422 14.07 9.02 -13.12
CA LEU A 422 14.47 8.64 -14.47
C LEU A 422 15.03 9.83 -15.26
N LEU A 423 14.45 11.01 -15.10
CA LEU A 423 14.95 12.24 -15.75
C LEU A 423 16.30 12.75 -15.20
N CYS A 424 16.70 12.29 -14.01
CA CYS A 424 18.00 12.62 -13.43
C CYS A 424 19.15 11.78 -13.97
N ASP A 425 18.84 10.66 -14.65
CA ASP A 425 19.85 9.82 -15.29
C ASP A 425 20.32 10.47 -16.59
N PRO A 426 21.63 10.73 -16.75
CA PRO A 426 22.16 11.26 -18.02
C PRO A 426 22.11 10.23 -19.17
N ASP A 427 22.02 8.93 -18.86
CA ASP A 427 21.90 7.85 -19.85
C ASP A 427 20.43 7.51 -20.16
N ASP A 428 20.00 7.84 -21.37
CA ASP A 428 18.64 7.59 -21.86
C ASP A 428 18.37 6.11 -22.23
N SER A 429 19.36 5.23 -22.16
CA SER A 429 19.24 3.84 -22.63
C SER A 429 18.10 3.09 -21.94
N PHE A 430 17.99 3.22 -20.62
CA PHE A 430 16.88 2.60 -19.88
C PHE A 430 15.52 3.17 -20.32
N PHE A 431 15.39 4.48 -20.50
CA PHE A 431 14.13 5.08 -20.92
C PHE A 431 13.68 4.58 -22.29
N ARG A 432 14.62 4.51 -23.25
CA ARG A 432 14.34 3.99 -24.60
C ARG A 432 13.91 2.53 -24.57
N GLU A 433 14.65 1.67 -23.83
CA GLU A 433 14.30 0.25 -23.73
C GLU A 433 13.03 0.00 -22.91
N LEU A 434 12.75 0.80 -21.89
CA LEU A 434 11.47 0.78 -21.17
C LEU A 434 10.30 0.89 -22.16
N VAL A 435 10.31 1.93 -23.00
CA VAL A 435 9.28 2.17 -24.00
C VAL A 435 9.25 1.06 -25.04
N GLN A 436 10.42 0.62 -25.50
CA GLN A 436 10.54 -0.37 -26.57
C GLN A 436 10.11 -1.78 -26.14
N HIS A 437 10.42 -2.21 -24.91
CA HIS A 437 10.32 -3.61 -24.52
C HIS A 437 9.45 -3.90 -23.29
N HIS A 438 9.29 -2.94 -22.38
CA HIS A 438 8.77 -3.22 -21.03
C HIS A 438 7.40 -2.61 -20.72
N VAL A 439 6.83 -1.82 -21.65
CA VAL A 439 5.47 -1.28 -21.55
C VAL A 439 4.51 -2.16 -22.34
N SER A 440 3.44 -2.61 -21.68
CA SER A 440 2.41 -3.51 -22.26
C SER A 440 1.26 -2.78 -22.97
N GLY A 441 1.47 -1.52 -23.40
CA GLY A 441 0.47 -0.64 -23.99
C GLY A 441 0.12 0.56 -23.11
N GLN A 442 0.20 0.42 -21.79
CA GLN A 442 -0.04 1.50 -20.83
C GLN A 442 1.09 1.56 -19.81
N LEU A 443 1.59 2.77 -19.53
CA LEU A 443 2.50 3.03 -18.43
C LEU A 443 1.80 3.91 -17.40
N LYS A 444 1.71 3.41 -16.16
CA LYS A 444 1.13 4.12 -15.04
C LYS A 444 2.18 4.98 -14.37
N VAL A 445 1.89 6.27 -14.20
CA VAL A 445 2.78 7.23 -13.53
C VAL A 445 1.95 8.11 -12.59
N ALA A 446 2.58 8.62 -11.54
CA ALA A 446 1.88 9.29 -10.45
C ALA A 446 2.33 10.76 -10.29
N PRO A 447 1.87 11.70 -11.14
CA PRO A 447 2.09 13.12 -10.92
C PRO A 447 1.30 13.65 -9.70
N GLU A 448 0.16 13.04 -9.36
CA GLU A 448 -0.76 13.31 -8.26
C GLU A 448 -1.52 14.64 -8.40
N HIS A 449 -0.86 15.74 -8.70
CA HIS A 449 -1.43 17.08 -8.84
C HIS A 449 -0.60 17.95 -9.82
N CYS A 450 -1.05 19.18 -10.13
CA CYS A 450 -0.29 20.14 -10.91
C CYS A 450 0.12 21.41 -10.12
N SER A 451 -0.63 21.79 -9.08
CA SER A 451 -0.30 22.93 -8.25
C SER A 451 0.98 22.67 -7.43
N ALA A 452 1.97 23.57 -7.56
CA ALA A 452 3.24 23.48 -6.85
C ALA A 452 3.03 23.43 -5.32
N ALA A 453 2.12 24.28 -4.79
CA ALA A 453 1.83 24.33 -3.35
C ALA A 453 1.28 23.00 -2.83
N VAL A 454 0.44 22.30 -3.59
CA VAL A 454 -0.10 20.98 -3.23
C VAL A 454 0.98 19.92 -3.34
N LEU A 455 1.79 19.94 -4.40
CA LEU A 455 2.89 18.99 -4.60
C LEU A 455 3.96 19.09 -3.51
N ASP A 456 4.25 20.31 -3.02
CA ASP A 456 5.14 20.52 -1.86
C ASP A 456 4.58 19.82 -0.61
N LYS A 457 3.28 19.96 -0.31
CA LYS A 457 2.63 19.26 0.80
C LYS A 457 2.54 17.74 0.59
N MET A 458 2.51 17.27 -0.64
CA MET A 458 2.60 15.85 -0.98
C MET A 458 4.04 15.31 -0.89
N GLY A 459 5.05 16.17 -0.90
CA GLY A 459 6.46 15.79 -1.01
C GLY A 459 6.78 15.17 -2.37
N LYS A 460 6.24 15.77 -3.45
CA LYS A 460 6.39 15.36 -4.85
C LYS A 460 7.15 16.41 -5.65
N PRO A 461 7.79 16.04 -6.77
CA PRO A 461 8.35 17.02 -7.70
C PRO A 461 7.24 17.88 -8.33
N HIS A 462 7.59 19.08 -8.73
CA HIS A 462 6.66 19.95 -9.45
C HIS A 462 6.30 19.38 -10.83
N ILE A 463 5.18 19.86 -11.40
CA ILE A 463 4.53 19.27 -12.59
C ILE A 463 5.40 19.30 -13.85
N GLU A 464 6.40 20.20 -13.91
CA GLU A 464 7.33 20.34 -15.03
C GLU A 464 8.09 19.02 -15.29
N ALA A 465 8.43 18.29 -14.24
CA ALA A 465 9.08 16.97 -14.37
C ALA A 465 8.17 15.97 -15.11
N TYR A 466 6.87 15.98 -14.81
CA TYR A 466 5.91 15.13 -15.51
C TYR A 466 5.72 15.57 -16.98
N ILE A 467 5.67 16.87 -17.25
CA ILE A 467 5.54 17.41 -18.60
C ILE A 467 6.73 16.98 -19.47
N GLU A 468 7.96 17.15 -18.94
CA GLU A 468 9.18 16.74 -19.65
C GLU A 468 9.26 15.23 -19.86
N PHE A 469 8.91 14.43 -18.85
CA PHE A 469 8.82 12.98 -18.98
C PHE A 469 7.82 12.58 -20.07
N SER A 470 6.63 13.16 -20.07
CA SER A 470 5.59 12.87 -21.06
C SER A 470 6.04 13.22 -22.47
N ARG A 471 6.70 14.37 -22.64
CA ARG A 471 7.25 14.80 -23.92
C ARG A 471 8.26 13.78 -24.47
N ARG A 472 9.23 13.35 -23.65
CA ARG A 472 10.23 12.34 -24.06
C ARG A 472 9.57 10.98 -24.32
N TYR A 473 8.63 10.56 -23.46
CA TYR A 473 7.92 9.30 -23.63
C TYR A 473 7.23 9.20 -24.98
N PHE A 474 6.44 10.20 -25.36
CA PHE A 474 5.75 10.22 -26.65
C PHE A 474 6.70 10.39 -27.84
N THR A 475 7.81 11.09 -27.66
CA THR A 475 8.88 11.14 -28.67
C THR A 475 9.43 9.74 -28.97
N TYR A 476 9.78 8.98 -27.91
CA TYR A 476 10.33 7.63 -28.09
C TYR A 476 9.28 6.64 -28.59
N THR A 477 8.04 6.72 -28.12
CA THR A 477 6.93 5.91 -28.61
C THR A 477 6.69 6.13 -30.12
N GLY A 478 6.73 7.38 -30.57
CA GLY A 478 6.62 7.72 -31.98
C GLY A 478 7.76 7.17 -32.85
N GLN A 479 9.01 7.19 -32.34
CA GLN A 479 10.17 6.64 -33.05
C GLN A 479 10.06 5.13 -33.29
N ILE A 480 9.44 4.40 -32.38
CA ILE A 480 9.26 2.94 -32.49
C ILE A 480 7.91 2.52 -33.08
N GLN A 481 7.09 3.47 -33.47
CA GLN A 481 5.77 3.25 -34.08
C GLN A 481 4.84 2.34 -33.26
N LYS A 482 4.88 2.45 -31.92
CA LYS A 482 3.99 1.73 -31.01
C LYS A 482 2.88 2.63 -30.49
N GLU A 483 1.69 2.06 -30.40
CA GLU A 483 0.57 2.70 -29.76
C GLU A 483 0.64 2.43 -28.24
N GLN A 484 1.11 3.41 -27.48
CA GLN A 484 1.26 3.33 -26.03
C GLN A 484 0.74 4.60 -25.36
N TYR A 485 0.18 4.42 -24.15
CA TYR A 485 -0.47 5.50 -23.40
C TYR A 485 0.16 5.70 -22.05
N LEU A 486 0.17 6.95 -21.57
CA LEU A 486 0.43 7.27 -20.16
C LEU A 486 -0.90 7.34 -19.41
N VAL A 487 -0.94 6.67 -18.25
CA VAL A 487 -2.08 6.72 -17.34
C VAL A 487 -1.65 7.47 -16.07
N PRO A 488 -1.93 8.78 -15.95
CA PRO A 488 -1.57 9.55 -14.78
C PRO A 488 -2.50 9.24 -13.61
N TYR A 489 -1.93 8.87 -12.46
CA TYR A 489 -2.65 8.86 -11.19
C TYR A 489 -2.73 10.26 -10.63
N LEU A 490 -3.95 10.66 -10.24
CA LEU A 490 -4.27 11.97 -9.71
C LEU A 490 -5.07 11.83 -8.41
N MET A 491 -4.80 12.72 -7.48
CA MET A 491 -5.40 12.72 -6.15
C MET A 491 -6.13 14.01 -5.87
N SER A 492 -7.40 13.92 -5.47
CA SER A 492 -8.18 15.06 -4.99
C SER A 492 -8.12 15.19 -3.47
N SER A 493 -8.38 16.38 -2.97
CA SER A 493 -8.59 16.68 -1.55
C SER A 493 -7.42 16.31 -0.61
N HIS A 494 -6.19 16.29 -1.14
CA HIS A 494 -5.00 16.19 -0.29
C HIS A 494 -4.88 17.44 0.60
N PRO A 495 -4.38 17.32 1.85
CA PRO A 495 -4.06 18.51 2.66
C PRO A 495 -3.23 19.52 1.88
N GLY A 496 -3.64 20.78 1.91
CA GLY A 496 -3.08 21.86 1.09
C GLY A 496 -3.87 22.14 -0.19
N SER A 497 -4.68 21.20 -0.71
CA SER A 497 -5.46 21.41 -1.93
C SER A 497 -6.72 22.20 -1.67
N ARG A 498 -6.73 23.45 -2.13
CA ARG A 498 -7.89 24.35 -2.13
C ARG A 498 -8.71 24.16 -3.39
N LEU A 499 -9.87 24.82 -3.45
CA LEU A 499 -10.75 24.75 -4.62
C LEU A 499 -10.07 25.31 -5.88
N ASP A 500 -9.30 26.39 -5.73
CA ASP A 500 -8.55 27.00 -6.84
C ASP A 500 -7.49 26.05 -7.41
N ASP A 501 -6.79 25.30 -6.54
CA ASP A 501 -5.83 24.26 -6.97
C ASP A 501 -6.51 23.13 -7.74
N ALA A 502 -7.70 22.72 -7.34
CA ALA A 502 -8.49 21.72 -8.05
C ALA A 502 -8.97 22.23 -9.43
N ILE A 503 -9.31 23.52 -9.53
CA ILE A 503 -9.65 24.17 -10.80
C ILE A 503 -8.43 24.28 -11.69
N GLU A 504 -7.27 24.64 -11.15
CA GLU A 504 -5.99 24.64 -11.86
C GLU A 504 -5.69 23.26 -12.45
N LEU A 505 -5.88 22.20 -11.66
CA LEU A 505 -5.70 20.83 -12.13
C LEU A 505 -6.68 20.47 -13.25
N ALA A 506 -7.97 20.86 -13.14
CA ALA A 506 -8.94 20.64 -14.20
C ALA A 506 -8.56 21.36 -15.50
N CYS A 507 -8.06 22.60 -15.40
CA CYS A 507 -7.55 23.36 -16.55
C CYS A 507 -6.31 22.71 -17.18
N PHE A 508 -5.38 22.22 -16.35
CA PHE A 508 -4.21 21.46 -16.78
C PHE A 508 -4.60 20.20 -17.55
N LEU A 509 -5.56 19.43 -17.02
CA LEU A 509 -6.06 18.21 -17.67
C LEU A 509 -6.68 18.52 -19.02
N LYS A 510 -7.49 19.58 -19.10
CA LYS A 510 -8.10 20.01 -20.35
C LYS A 510 -7.06 20.43 -21.38
N LYS A 511 -6.10 21.27 -20.98
CA LYS A 511 -5.03 21.77 -21.87
C LYS A 511 -4.19 20.63 -22.46
N ASN A 512 -3.96 19.57 -21.68
CA ASN A 512 -3.16 18.41 -22.10
C ASN A 512 -4.00 17.23 -22.63
N HIS A 513 -5.29 17.43 -22.86
CA HIS A 513 -6.22 16.40 -23.36
C HIS A 513 -6.27 15.12 -22.51
N ILE A 514 -6.00 15.24 -21.20
CA ILE A 514 -6.04 14.12 -20.26
C ILE A 514 -7.46 13.98 -19.70
N ARG A 515 -8.02 12.77 -19.79
CA ARG A 515 -9.34 12.42 -19.25
C ARG A 515 -9.19 11.24 -18.30
N PRO A 516 -8.91 11.47 -17.00
CA PRO A 516 -8.71 10.39 -16.05
C PRO A 516 -10.03 9.64 -15.79
N GLU A 517 -10.05 8.35 -16.10
CA GLU A 517 -11.20 7.48 -15.81
C GLU A 517 -11.32 7.19 -14.32
N GLN A 518 -10.19 7.00 -13.65
CA GLN A 518 -10.10 6.76 -12.22
C GLN A 518 -9.44 7.95 -11.53
N VAL A 519 -10.10 8.45 -10.48
CA VAL A 519 -9.57 9.48 -9.60
C VAL A 519 -9.64 8.98 -8.16
N GLN A 520 -8.61 9.31 -7.39
CA GLN A 520 -8.51 8.93 -6.00
C GLN A 520 -8.70 10.16 -5.11
N ASP A 521 -9.54 10.03 -4.09
CA ASP A 521 -9.54 11.00 -3.02
C ASP A 521 -8.40 10.66 -2.06
N PHE A 522 -7.81 11.68 -1.45
CA PHE A 522 -6.84 11.47 -0.39
C PHE A 522 -7.44 10.55 0.70
N TYR A 523 -6.68 9.52 1.04
CA TYR A 523 -7.05 8.53 2.04
C TYR A 523 -6.15 8.67 3.26
N PRO A 524 -6.67 9.17 4.39
CA PRO A 524 -5.87 9.33 5.61
C PRO A 524 -5.43 7.97 6.17
N THR A 525 -4.17 7.62 5.90
CA THR A 525 -3.55 6.38 6.39
C THR A 525 -2.72 6.70 7.63
N PRO A 526 -2.91 5.99 8.77
CA PRO A 526 -2.15 6.23 9.99
C PRO A 526 -0.63 6.27 9.77
N GLY A 527 0.10 7.04 10.57
CA GLY A 527 1.55 7.16 10.53
C GLY A 527 2.11 8.00 9.37
N THR A 528 1.28 8.50 8.44
CA THR A 528 1.75 9.35 7.34
C THR A 528 1.71 10.84 7.69
N ILE A 529 2.66 11.61 7.13
CA ILE A 529 2.72 13.08 7.31
C ILE A 529 1.44 13.75 6.81
N SER A 530 0.90 13.29 5.68
CA SER A 530 -0.34 13.84 5.13
C SER A 530 -1.55 13.58 6.04
N THR A 531 -1.59 12.45 6.73
CA THR A 531 -2.65 12.18 7.72
C THR A 531 -2.49 13.07 8.96
N CYS A 532 -1.27 13.34 9.39
CA CYS A 532 -1.00 14.33 10.43
C CYS A 532 -1.53 15.71 10.02
N MET A 533 -1.19 16.20 8.82
CA MET A 533 -1.73 17.46 8.31
C MET A 533 -3.25 17.46 8.20
N PHE A 534 -3.86 16.34 7.77
CA PHE A 534 -5.31 16.19 7.65
C PHE A 534 -6.02 16.36 8.98
N TYR A 535 -5.51 15.74 10.04
CA TYR A 535 -6.12 15.83 11.37
C TYR A 535 -5.84 17.17 12.05
N THR A 536 -4.56 17.58 12.04
CA THR A 536 -4.12 18.74 12.82
C THR A 536 -4.38 20.07 12.14
N GLU A 537 -4.46 20.09 10.80
CA GLU A 537 -4.44 21.31 9.97
C GLU A 537 -3.11 22.09 10.12
N LEU A 538 -2.05 21.40 10.52
CA LEU A 538 -0.70 21.95 10.68
C LEU A 538 0.31 21.10 9.88
N ASP A 539 1.30 21.76 9.32
CA ASP A 539 2.50 21.09 8.81
C ASP A 539 3.39 20.68 9.98
N PRO A 540 3.70 19.39 10.20
CA PRO A 540 4.44 18.96 11.39
C PRO A 540 5.90 19.44 11.43
N TYR A 541 6.46 19.91 10.32
CA TYR A 541 7.83 20.43 10.26
C TYR A 541 7.91 21.95 10.47
N THR A 542 6.98 22.72 9.94
CA THR A 542 6.96 24.19 10.04
C THR A 542 6.01 24.70 11.11
N MET A 543 5.03 23.90 11.54
CA MET A 543 3.90 24.26 12.39
C MET A 543 2.99 25.34 11.79
N GLU A 544 3.10 25.59 10.49
CA GLU A 544 2.21 26.50 9.77
C GLU A 544 0.86 25.86 9.46
N PRO A 545 -0.20 26.66 9.40
CA PRO A 545 -1.53 26.17 9.03
C PRO A 545 -1.58 25.58 7.64
N VAL A 546 -2.30 24.46 7.49
CA VAL A 546 -2.55 23.76 6.22
C VAL A 546 -4.05 23.66 6.00
N TYR A 547 -4.52 24.12 4.84
CA TYR A 547 -5.92 23.95 4.47
C TYR A 547 -6.27 22.47 4.29
N VAL A 548 -7.45 22.06 4.77
CA VAL A 548 -7.96 20.69 4.62
C VAL A 548 -9.44 20.73 4.25
N ALA A 549 -9.81 20.11 3.14
CA ALA A 549 -11.19 19.88 2.75
C ALA A 549 -11.79 18.77 3.64
N LYS A 550 -12.38 19.12 4.80
CA LYS A 550 -12.90 18.15 5.77
C LYS A 550 -14.32 17.68 5.44
N ASN A 551 -15.19 18.56 4.98
CA ASN A 551 -16.56 18.18 4.72
C ASN A 551 -16.67 17.38 3.39
N SER A 552 -17.67 16.52 3.33
CA SER A 552 -17.88 15.62 2.18
C SER A 552 -18.24 16.37 0.89
N HIS A 553 -18.87 17.55 1.02
CA HIS A 553 -19.29 18.35 -0.13
C HIS A 553 -18.08 19.04 -0.81
N ASP A 554 -17.17 19.64 -0.01
CA ASP A 554 -15.94 20.25 -0.58
C ASP A 554 -15.05 19.18 -1.26
N LYS A 555 -14.95 17.98 -0.66
CA LYS A 555 -14.28 16.84 -1.33
C LYS A 555 -14.96 16.46 -2.64
N ALA A 556 -16.30 16.43 -2.67
CA ALA A 556 -17.06 16.11 -3.88
C ALA A 556 -16.87 17.17 -4.99
N LEU A 557 -16.78 18.46 -4.62
CA LEU A 557 -16.48 19.55 -5.57
C LEU A 557 -15.09 19.36 -6.21
N GLN A 558 -14.05 19.14 -5.40
CA GLN A 558 -12.69 18.91 -5.90
C GLN A 558 -12.61 17.65 -6.78
N ARG A 559 -13.24 16.56 -6.35
CA ARG A 559 -13.28 15.31 -7.12
C ARG A 559 -14.00 15.47 -8.46
N ALA A 560 -15.13 16.18 -8.47
CA ALA A 560 -15.90 16.41 -9.70
C ALA A 560 -15.09 17.16 -10.75
N LEU A 561 -14.25 18.10 -10.35
CA LEU A 561 -13.36 18.87 -11.25
C LEU A 561 -12.34 18.00 -11.97
N LEU A 562 -11.84 16.90 -11.37
CA LEU A 562 -10.95 15.97 -12.06
C LEU A 562 -11.64 15.23 -13.20
N GLN A 563 -12.95 15.09 -13.12
CA GLN A 563 -13.78 14.46 -14.15
C GLN A 563 -14.84 15.43 -14.70
N TYR A 564 -14.43 16.69 -14.92
CA TYR A 564 -15.31 17.79 -15.38
C TYR A 564 -16.06 17.47 -16.68
N TYR A 565 -15.50 16.61 -17.52
CA TYR A 565 -16.09 16.17 -18.79
C TYR A 565 -17.26 15.19 -18.61
N ASN A 566 -17.45 14.62 -17.41
CA ASN A 566 -18.55 13.69 -17.12
C ASN A 566 -19.85 14.50 -16.89
N PRO A 567 -20.92 14.30 -17.68
CA PRO A 567 -22.18 15.02 -17.52
C PRO A 567 -22.78 14.93 -16.11
N LYS A 568 -22.54 13.83 -15.39
CA LYS A 568 -23.03 13.64 -14.03
C LYS A 568 -22.40 14.60 -13.01
N ASN A 569 -21.23 15.15 -13.34
CA ASN A 569 -20.50 16.08 -12.49
C ASN A 569 -20.83 17.54 -12.77
N TYR A 570 -21.69 17.83 -13.77
CA TYR A 570 -21.97 19.19 -14.23
C TYR A 570 -22.39 20.13 -13.10
N ALA A 571 -23.34 19.71 -12.25
CA ALA A 571 -23.86 20.54 -11.16
C ALA A 571 -22.76 20.90 -10.13
N LEU A 572 -21.96 19.90 -9.72
CA LEU A 572 -20.85 20.12 -8.80
C LEU A 572 -19.74 20.97 -9.40
N CYS A 573 -19.40 20.77 -10.68
CA CYS A 573 -18.42 21.60 -11.37
C CYS A 573 -18.91 23.05 -11.52
N SER A 574 -20.18 23.24 -11.89
CA SER A 574 -20.79 24.58 -11.97
C SER A 574 -20.78 25.31 -10.63
N GLU A 575 -21.14 24.61 -9.56
CA GLU A 575 -21.05 25.15 -8.20
C GLU A 575 -19.61 25.51 -7.83
N ALA A 576 -18.66 24.59 -8.03
CA ALA A 576 -17.26 24.80 -7.73
C ALA A 576 -16.69 26.04 -8.43
N LEU A 577 -16.96 26.20 -9.74
CA LEU A 577 -16.51 27.32 -10.52
C LEU A 577 -17.15 28.65 -10.09
N ARG A 578 -18.43 28.65 -9.72
CA ARG A 578 -19.12 29.85 -9.19
C ARG A 578 -18.59 30.25 -7.81
N ARG A 579 -18.36 29.27 -6.93
CA ARG A 579 -17.79 29.52 -5.57
C ARG A 579 -16.38 30.11 -5.64
N ALA A 580 -15.59 29.70 -6.64
CA ALA A 580 -14.25 30.21 -6.87
C ALA A 580 -14.21 31.46 -7.79
N HIS A 581 -15.37 32.06 -8.11
CA HIS A 581 -15.49 33.21 -9.02
C HIS A 581 -14.89 32.98 -10.43
N ARG A 582 -14.84 31.71 -10.88
CA ARG A 582 -14.29 31.29 -12.18
C ARG A 582 -15.40 30.96 -13.21
N THR A 583 -16.39 31.85 -13.32
CA THR A 583 -17.47 31.73 -14.31
C THR A 583 -17.00 31.86 -15.76
N ASP A 584 -15.81 32.40 -15.96
CA ASP A 584 -15.07 32.40 -17.24
C ASP A 584 -14.82 31.00 -17.80
N LEU A 585 -14.85 29.97 -16.95
CA LEU A 585 -14.68 28.58 -17.34
C LEU A 585 -16.00 27.83 -17.60
N ILE A 586 -17.14 28.54 -17.56
CA ILE A 586 -18.46 28.01 -17.90
C ILE A 586 -18.91 28.64 -19.24
N GLY A 587 -19.12 27.83 -20.28
CA GLY A 587 -19.51 28.30 -21.59
C GLY A 587 -19.05 27.38 -22.72
N ASN A 588 -19.19 27.88 -23.98
CA ASN A 588 -18.86 27.10 -25.15
C ASN A 588 -17.47 27.44 -25.75
N GLY A 589 -16.72 28.30 -25.08
CA GLY A 589 -15.37 28.66 -25.51
C GLY A 589 -14.34 27.55 -25.29
N PRO A 590 -13.20 27.58 -26.00
CA PRO A 590 -12.16 26.51 -25.91
C PRO A 590 -11.53 26.39 -24.54
N LYS A 591 -11.56 27.43 -23.72
CA LYS A 591 -11.03 27.43 -22.34
C LYS A 591 -12.05 26.92 -21.31
N CYS A 592 -13.37 26.91 -21.62
CA CYS A 592 -14.42 26.55 -20.66
C CYS A 592 -14.36 25.06 -20.31
N LEU A 593 -14.41 24.75 -19.03
CA LEU A 593 -14.39 23.36 -18.52
C LEU A 593 -15.72 22.65 -18.76
N ILE A 594 -16.83 23.36 -18.52
CA ILE A 594 -18.19 22.83 -18.68
C ILE A 594 -19.01 23.76 -19.59
N PRO A 595 -20.03 23.24 -20.33
CA PRO A 595 -20.89 24.06 -21.18
C PRO A 595 -21.75 25.02 -20.37
N ALA A 596 -22.32 26.03 -21.05
CA ALA A 596 -23.17 27.06 -20.44
C ALA A 596 -24.48 26.50 -19.85
N ALA A 597 -25.01 25.41 -20.45
CA ALA A 597 -26.19 24.70 -19.98
C ALA A 597 -25.89 23.21 -19.75
N PRO A 598 -26.59 22.53 -18.82
CA PRO A 598 -26.37 21.12 -18.53
C PRO A 598 -26.61 20.27 -19.80
N PRO A 599 -25.75 19.24 -20.04
CA PRO A 599 -25.93 18.33 -21.17
C PRO A 599 -27.28 17.62 -21.06
N GLY A 600 -28.13 17.72 -22.09
CA GLY A 600 -29.46 17.09 -22.13
C GLY A 600 -30.62 17.97 -21.65
N GLY A 601 -30.40 19.20 -21.19
CA GLY A 601 -31.45 20.17 -20.93
C GLY A 601 -31.86 20.87 -22.22
N ARG A 602 -33.15 20.81 -22.62
CA ARG A 602 -33.72 21.72 -23.59
C ARG A 602 -33.56 23.14 -23.05
N PRO A 603 -33.32 24.15 -23.88
CA PRO A 603 -33.39 25.55 -23.44
C PRO A 603 -34.76 25.78 -22.81
N ASP A 604 -34.82 26.08 -21.54
CA ASP A 604 -36.04 26.52 -20.88
C ASP A 604 -36.42 27.89 -21.47
N ASP A 605 -37.54 27.93 -22.18
CA ASP A 605 -38.31 29.12 -22.48
C ASP A 605 -38.81 29.69 -21.12
N ARG A 606 -38.01 30.57 -20.50
CA ARG A 606 -38.47 31.35 -19.36
C ARG A 606 -39.08 32.64 -19.80
N SER A 607 -40.37 32.57 -20.13
CA SER A 607 -41.28 33.69 -19.96
C SER A 607 -42.49 33.25 -19.15
N GLY A 608 -42.57 33.74 -17.91
CA GLY A 608 -43.80 34.04 -17.20
C GLY A 608 -44.61 32.87 -16.59
N GLY A 609 -44.70 32.82 -15.25
CA GLY A 609 -45.80 32.10 -14.62
C GLY A 609 -45.61 31.74 -13.14
N LYS A 610 -46.38 32.38 -12.33
CA LYS A 610 -46.45 32.40 -10.86
C LYS A 610 -46.44 31.04 -10.15
N ALA A 611 -45.88 31.07 -8.96
CA ALA A 611 -45.89 30.03 -7.96
C ALA A 611 -47.27 29.47 -7.55
N LYS A 612 -47.35 28.17 -7.36
CA LYS A 612 -48.19 27.56 -6.31
C LYS A 612 -47.52 26.28 -5.84
N GLY A 613 -47.30 26.15 -4.52
CA GLY A 613 -46.65 25.04 -3.87
C GLY A 613 -47.55 23.79 -3.79
N SER A 614 -46.89 22.65 -3.74
CA SER A 614 -47.43 21.50 -3.00
C SER A 614 -46.25 20.57 -2.63
N VAL A 615 -46.16 20.30 -1.35
CA VAL A 615 -45.32 19.29 -0.72
C VAL A 615 -45.87 17.91 -1.05
N ARG A 616 -45.07 17.01 -1.57
CA ARG A 616 -45.30 15.54 -1.52
C ARG A 616 -43.99 14.78 -1.62
N GLY A 617 -43.61 14.10 -0.57
CA GLY A 617 -43.58 12.65 -0.41
C GLY A 617 -42.32 11.98 -0.94
N TYR A 618 -41.47 11.57 -0.04
CA TYR A 618 -40.30 10.69 -0.23
C TYR A 618 -40.72 9.37 -0.92
N GLY A 619 -40.16 9.09 -2.09
CA GLY A 619 -40.21 7.80 -2.78
C GLY A 619 -38.89 7.06 -2.65
N LYS A 620 -38.96 5.76 -2.37
CA LYS A 620 -37.88 4.78 -2.17
C LYS A 620 -36.91 4.69 -3.38
N PRO A 621 -35.63 4.34 -3.17
CA PRO A 621 -34.69 4.15 -4.27
C PRO A 621 -34.91 2.80 -4.96
N VAL A 622 -35.04 2.86 -6.28
CA VAL A 622 -35.06 1.71 -7.16
C VAL A 622 -33.61 1.27 -7.45
N GLY A 623 -33.32 0.00 -7.22
CA GLY A 623 -32.03 -0.60 -7.50
C GLY A 623 -31.74 -0.64 -9.00
N GLY A 624 -30.62 -0.10 -9.41
CA GLY A 624 -30.10 -0.16 -10.77
C GLY A 624 -29.03 -1.26 -10.89
N ASN A 625 -29.41 -2.37 -11.50
CA ASN A 625 -28.50 -3.41 -11.97
C ASN A 625 -27.60 -2.89 -13.09
N ASN A 626 -26.32 -2.71 -12.85
CA ASN A 626 -25.32 -2.58 -13.91
C ASN A 626 -24.79 -3.96 -14.28
N ARG A 627 -25.39 -4.55 -15.32
CA ARG A 627 -24.82 -5.70 -16.01
C ARG A 627 -23.67 -5.23 -16.90
N PHE A 628 -22.48 -5.69 -16.61
CA PHE A 628 -21.36 -5.68 -17.54
C PHE A 628 -21.66 -6.66 -18.69
N ASN A 629 -21.81 -6.14 -19.90
CA ASN A 629 -21.87 -6.95 -21.11
C ASN A 629 -20.45 -7.35 -21.54
N GLY A 630 -19.99 -8.49 -21.01
CA GLY A 630 -18.87 -9.22 -21.59
C GLY A 630 -19.40 -10.17 -22.68
N LYS A 631 -19.13 -9.89 -23.95
CA LYS A 631 -19.38 -10.86 -25.03
C LYS A 631 -18.45 -12.06 -24.86
N SER A 632 -18.96 -13.13 -24.25
CA SER A 632 -18.32 -14.44 -24.28
C SER A 632 -18.66 -15.12 -25.60
N ALA A 633 -17.64 -15.42 -26.40
CA ALA A 633 -17.76 -16.28 -27.58
C ALA A 633 -18.14 -17.69 -27.14
N LYS A 634 -19.32 -18.15 -27.54
CA LYS A 634 -19.80 -19.51 -27.35
C LYS A 634 -18.91 -20.50 -28.13
N ARG A 635 -18.11 -21.31 -27.43
CA ARG A 635 -17.56 -22.53 -27.98
C ARG A 635 -18.62 -23.61 -27.97
N LYS A 636 -18.93 -24.16 -29.16
CA LYS A 636 -19.80 -25.33 -29.33
C LYS A 636 -19.10 -26.58 -28.77
N PRO A 637 -19.82 -27.51 -28.13
CA PRO A 637 -19.24 -28.78 -27.71
C PRO A 637 -19.06 -29.71 -28.93
N TYR A 638 -17.87 -30.30 -29.03
CA TYR A 638 -17.60 -31.40 -29.97
C TYR A 638 -18.34 -32.66 -29.50
N GLY A 639 -19.24 -33.11 -30.32
CA GLY A 639 -19.98 -34.37 -30.13
C GLY A 639 -19.08 -35.58 -30.40
N ASN A 640 -19.18 -36.57 -29.50
CA ASN A 640 -18.71 -37.93 -29.68
C ASN A 640 -19.34 -38.57 -30.92
N ARG A 641 -18.53 -39.03 -31.85
CA ARG A 641 -18.96 -40.09 -32.80
C ARG A 641 -18.08 -41.32 -32.61
N SER A 642 -18.68 -42.31 -31.97
CA SER A 642 -18.28 -43.69 -32.08
C SER A 642 -18.58 -44.18 -33.48
N GLY A 643 -17.66 -44.84 -34.14
CA GLY A 643 -17.82 -45.49 -35.46
C GLY A 643 -16.81 -46.61 -35.65
N LYS A 644 -17.36 -47.79 -35.62
CA LYS A 644 -16.70 -49.10 -35.76
C LYS A 644 -16.10 -49.38 -37.16
N LYS A 645 -15.07 -50.28 -37.15
CA LYS A 645 -14.63 -51.27 -38.17
C LYS A 645 -13.87 -50.76 -39.41
N LYS A 646 -12.66 -51.14 -39.62
CA LYS A 646 -12.07 -52.45 -39.97
C LYS A 646 -10.60 -52.46 -39.62
#